data_6c4fbbcfa0f232fb70aacbe729dea4d5
#
_entry.id   6c4fbbcfa0f232fb70aacbe729dea4d5
#
_cell.length_a   1.000
_cell.length_b   1.000
_cell.length_c   1.000
_cell.angle_alpha   90.00
_cell.angle_beta   90.00
_cell.angle_gamma   90.00
#
_symmetry.space_group_name_H-M   'P 1'
#
loop_
_entity.id
_entity.type
_entity.pdbx_description
1 polymer ?
#
loop_
_entity_poly.entity_id
_entity_poly.type
_entity_poly.pdbx_seq_one_letter_code
_entity_poly.pdbx_strand_id
1 'polypeptide(L)'
;MDNITHSIKEGCGNPMCNNAYCKSNPEHSSISENEMGDFVVLTAINEYKECCKFITPKQIYSMTPNDVFQLPIEAYLNDNSLKASFRDFPDNCSSRPKGFEYINHQSIFLFMNFLFNVSNPETIKKVFNSISLVQPEQRVLFLCVPYQTKYHNYYGALFKLITENPINKEVIHQFLCQMSPEHLRQVHFLVHSFLDEMFKQGSVQRSNKYPFMIYALRLFKILYEMNIANEFIDYKSFYVYSINIKREWSDDFDLFFKNKEGLLSYSFIIELYTRVLVVHEENRCEQQLTLSGAIQNNFFELFSPYLELRIDRDNLLLSSLNSLVNKRPIDLKKELKIKFIGEVGVDQGGVSKEWFSLIVKELFKVDFGMFTYNNKTRQFWFCSFADDLQDFKLIGIVLGLAIYNNIILDISFPSILYKKLLDIPLTFDDYNILDPEVYNSLMQLKEMSKVDDVSSLQLTFEAVQNYFDENRSYELIPGGRDIIVTNQNLQLYLDRYADFYCTSSVQKQFDAFKQGFRQVVSSPLLLSMRPEELELVICGTKEYDFDALERNAKYKDYTPNSPQIKYFWEIAKSLTLEQKKKLLIFVTSNDRVPVGGLGNLIFFIDRYGDPEKFPTASTCFNALHLPPYENKEIMKEKLLFAIENAVGFGLA
;
A
#
# COMPACT_ATOMS: atom_id res chain seq x y z
N MET A 1 36.03 -37.32 -5.72
CA MET A 1 36.78 -38.25 -4.84
C MET A 1 37.91 -37.54 -4.12
N ASP A 2 38.75 -36.77 -4.75
CA ASP A 2 39.89 -36.11 -4.10
C ASP A 2 39.52 -35.23 -2.91
N ASN A 3 38.40 -34.55 -2.95
CA ASN A 3 37.89 -33.70 -1.85
C ASN A 3 37.45 -34.51 -0.62
N ILE A 4 36.86 -35.69 -0.82
CA ILE A 4 36.47 -36.59 0.30
C ILE A 4 37.70 -37.17 0.96
N THR A 5 38.65 -37.66 0.14
CA THR A 5 39.95 -38.15 0.61
C THR A 5 40.69 -37.06 1.38
N HIS A 6 40.69 -35.81 0.87
CA HIS A 6 41.28 -34.69 1.59
C HIS A 6 40.57 -34.40 2.91
N SER A 7 39.24 -34.41 2.96
CA SER A 7 38.47 -34.16 4.19
C SER A 7 38.72 -35.24 5.24
N ILE A 8 38.92 -36.47 4.84
CA ILE A 8 39.27 -37.61 5.76
C ILE A 8 40.69 -37.44 6.27
N LYS A 9 41.66 -37.10 5.40
CA LYS A 9 43.10 -36.99 5.76
C LYS A 9 43.46 -35.70 6.47
N GLU A 10 42.98 -34.60 5.96
CA GLU A 10 43.39 -33.23 6.36
C GLU A 10 42.29 -32.48 7.08
N GLY A 11 41.05 -32.89 6.90
CA GLY A 11 39.87 -32.20 7.36
C GLY A 11 39.33 -31.17 6.35
N CYS A 12 38.06 -30.81 6.46
CA CYS A 12 37.42 -29.81 5.58
C CYS A 12 37.71 -28.36 6.01
N GLY A 13 38.47 -28.15 7.08
CA GLY A 13 38.79 -26.85 7.64
C GLY A 13 37.64 -26.17 8.41
N ASN A 14 36.50 -26.83 8.55
CA ASN A 14 35.39 -26.30 9.34
C ASN A 14 35.39 -26.86 10.74
N PRO A 15 35.61 -26.06 11.80
CA PRO A 15 35.64 -26.51 13.19
C PRO A 15 34.30 -27.06 13.68
N MET A 16 33.21 -26.79 12.93
CA MET A 16 31.84 -27.25 13.21
C MET A 16 31.40 -28.41 12.31
N CYS A 17 32.32 -29.13 11.70
CA CYS A 17 32.00 -30.25 10.82
C CYS A 17 31.27 -31.37 11.59
N ASN A 18 30.14 -31.84 11.01
CA ASN A 18 29.33 -32.93 11.58
C ASN A 18 29.64 -34.29 10.99
N ASN A 19 30.46 -34.35 9.93
CA ASN A 19 30.77 -35.61 9.29
C ASN A 19 31.63 -36.47 10.23
N ALA A 20 31.12 -37.67 10.58
CA ALA A 20 31.80 -38.57 11.47
C ALA A 20 33.20 -38.99 11.03
N TYR A 21 33.50 -38.88 9.73
CA TYR A 21 34.75 -39.29 9.12
C TYR A 21 35.67 -38.12 8.72
N CYS A 22 35.23 -36.89 8.91
CA CYS A 22 36.06 -35.73 8.59
C CYS A 22 37.00 -35.39 9.74
N LYS A 23 38.30 -35.25 9.48
CA LYS A 23 39.31 -34.90 10.49
C LYS A 23 39.04 -33.58 11.22
N SER A 24 38.29 -32.66 10.62
CA SER A 24 37.85 -31.44 11.29
C SER A 24 36.72 -31.63 12.31
N ASN A 25 36.10 -32.81 12.36
CA ASN A 25 35.12 -33.12 13.39
C ASN A 25 35.86 -33.59 14.67
N PRO A 26 35.62 -32.95 15.84
CA PRO A 26 36.22 -33.40 17.12
C PRO A 26 35.91 -34.84 17.50
N GLU A 27 34.78 -35.37 17.01
CA GLU A 27 34.31 -36.75 17.29
C GLU A 27 34.54 -37.69 16.09
N HIS A 28 35.50 -37.41 15.23
CA HIS A 28 35.72 -38.21 14.02
C HIS A 28 36.15 -39.65 14.30
N SER A 29 35.65 -40.57 13.48
CA SER A 29 36.08 -41.96 13.49
C SER A 29 37.31 -42.15 12.62
N SER A 30 38.39 -42.70 13.14
CA SER A 30 39.60 -43.00 12.37
C SER A 30 39.37 -44.17 11.40
N ILE A 31 39.79 -43.99 10.15
CA ILE A 31 39.75 -45.03 9.10
C ILE A 31 41.17 -45.47 8.80
N SER A 32 41.38 -46.75 8.69
CA SER A 32 42.72 -47.31 8.36
C SER A 32 43.06 -46.99 6.88
N GLU A 33 44.35 -46.83 6.60
CA GLU A 33 44.82 -46.52 5.21
C GLU A 33 44.40 -47.60 4.21
N ASN A 34 44.25 -48.85 4.60
CA ASN A 34 43.89 -49.95 3.71
C ASN A 34 42.39 -49.99 3.37
N GLU A 35 41.54 -49.39 4.19
CA GLU A 35 40.10 -49.32 3.99
C GLU A 35 39.66 -48.04 3.27
N MET A 36 40.58 -47.11 3.10
CA MET A 36 40.26 -45.75 2.63
C MET A 36 39.75 -45.72 1.19
N GLY A 37 40.22 -46.64 0.33
CA GLY A 37 39.80 -46.70 -1.09
C GLY A 37 38.31 -47.06 -1.25
N ASP A 38 37.90 -48.17 -0.65
CA ASP A 38 36.53 -48.67 -0.70
C ASP A 38 35.56 -47.77 0.11
N PHE A 39 36.05 -47.26 1.22
CA PHE A 39 35.28 -46.31 2.04
C PHE A 39 34.99 -45.00 1.34
N VAL A 40 35.95 -44.43 0.64
CA VAL A 40 35.74 -43.17 -0.16
C VAL A 40 34.70 -43.39 -1.24
N VAL A 41 34.65 -44.56 -1.88
CA VAL A 41 33.61 -44.87 -2.88
C VAL A 41 32.23 -44.99 -2.25
N LEU A 42 32.09 -45.67 -1.13
CA LEU A 42 30.84 -45.85 -0.39
C LEU A 42 30.34 -44.51 0.20
N THR A 43 31.26 -43.73 0.77
CA THR A 43 30.97 -42.41 1.36
C THR A 43 30.57 -41.42 0.24
N ALA A 44 31.20 -41.49 -0.93
CA ALA A 44 30.80 -40.66 -2.08
C ALA A 44 29.37 -40.93 -2.56
N ILE A 45 28.86 -42.15 -2.38
CA ILE A 45 27.50 -42.51 -2.81
C ILE A 45 26.45 -42.23 -1.73
N ASN A 46 26.74 -42.49 -0.43
CA ASN A 46 25.74 -42.50 0.63
C ASN A 46 25.91 -41.38 1.68
N GLU A 47 27.12 -40.95 1.98
CA GLU A 47 27.41 -40.07 3.12
C GLU A 47 28.09 -38.72 2.75
N TYR A 48 28.33 -38.49 1.48
CA TYR A 48 28.78 -37.20 0.97
C TYR A 48 27.90 -36.03 1.46
N LYS A 49 26.75 -36.40 1.94
CA LYS A 49 25.68 -35.50 2.42
C LYS A 49 26.02 -34.79 3.73
N GLU A 50 27.01 -35.18 4.46
CA GLU A 50 27.20 -34.73 5.85
C GLU A 50 28.39 -33.79 6.05
N CYS A 51 29.32 -33.72 5.11
CA CYS A 51 30.51 -32.90 5.26
C CYS A 51 30.26 -31.48 4.71
N CYS A 52 30.57 -30.51 5.53
CA CYS A 52 30.45 -29.11 5.19
C CYS A 52 31.63 -28.63 4.33
N LYS A 53 31.40 -27.78 3.35
CA LYS A 53 32.38 -27.06 2.51
C LYS A 53 33.30 -27.95 1.63
N PHE A 54 32.73 -28.86 0.86
CA PHE A 54 33.52 -29.54 -0.16
C PHE A 54 33.89 -28.66 -1.34
N ILE A 55 33.02 -27.66 -1.68
CA ILE A 55 33.30 -26.70 -2.73
C ILE A 55 32.86 -25.33 -2.22
N THR A 56 33.80 -24.42 -2.14
CA THR A 56 33.47 -23.03 -1.82
C THR A 56 32.82 -22.35 -3.02
N PRO A 57 31.96 -21.36 -2.85
CA PRO A 57 31.46 -20.53 -3.95
C PRO A 57 32.56 -20.04 -4.89
N LYS A 58 33.72 -19.69 -4.32
CA LYS A 58 34.90 -19.24 -5.07
C LYS A 58 35.49 -20.33 -5.99
N GLN A 59 35.45 -21.59 -5.59
CA GLN A 59 35.86 -22.72 -6.40
C GLN A 59 34.87 -23.01 -7.55
N ILE A 60 33.56 -22.85 -7.28
CA ILE A 60 32.54 -23.03 -8.31
C ILE A 60 32.65 -21.99 -9.42
N TYR A 61 33.02 -20.74 -9.14
CA TYR A 61 33.23 -19.71 -10.15
C TYR A 61 34.42 -20.02 -11.09
N SER A 62 35.36 -20.82 -10.65
CA SER A 62 36.47 -21.26 -11.46
C SER A 62 36.24 -22.54 -12.29
N MET A 63 35.06 -23.18 -12.08
CA MET A 63 34.69 -24.38 -12.81
C MET A 63 34.19 -24.12 -14.22
N THR A 64 34.48 -25.02 -15.13
CA THR A 64 33.86 -24.98 -16.45
C THR A 64 32.41 -25.46 -16.41
N PRO A 65 31.56 -25.10 -17.41
CA PRO A 65 30.21 -25.62 -17.50
C PRO A 65 30.08 -27.14 -17.40
N ASN A 66 31.05 -27.86 -17.94
CA ASN A 66 31.08 -29.33 -17.89
C ASN A 66 31.37 -29.85 -16.48
N ASP A 67 32.23 -29.19 -15.72
CA ASP A 67 32.56 -29.57 -14.34
C ASP A 67 31.35 -29.35 -13.44
N VAL A 68 30.63 -28.22 -13.60
CA VAL A 68 29.38 -27.97 -12.87
C VAL A 68 28.30 -29.01 -13.19
N PHE A 69 28.28 -29.49 -14.44
CA PHE A 69 27.34 -30.51 -14.88
C PHE A 69 27.58 -31.89 -14.21
N GLN A 70 28.81 -32.18 -13.83
CA GLN A 70 29.18 -33.43 -13.14
C GLN A 70 29.03 -33.35 -11.62
N LEU A 71 28.72 -32.16 -11.06
CA LEU A 71 28.49 -32.03 -9.62
C LEU A 71 27.32 -32.92 -9.20
N PRO A 72 27.47 -33.73 -8.14
CA PRO A 72 26.37 -34.47 -7.55
C PRO A 72 25.48 -33.47 -6.77
N ILE A 73 24.58 -32.83 -7.50
CA ILE A 73 23.73 -31.75 -6.96
C ILE A 73 22.97 -32.22 -5.71
N GLU A 74 22.57 -33.46 -5.68
CA GLU A 74 21.90 -34.11 -4.54
C GLU A 74 22.77 -34.08 -3.26
N ALA A 75 24.08 -34.08 -3.40
CA ALA A 75 25.00 -33.97 -2.28
C ALA A 75 25.04 -32.57 -1.65
N TYR A 76 24.78 -31.51 -2.46
CA TYR A 76 24.78 -30.13 -1.99
C TYR A 76 23.41 -29.70 -1.41
N LEU A 77 22.37 -30.45 -1.72
CA LEU A 77 21.01 -30.16 -1.26
C LEU A 77 20.67 -30.83 0.07
N ASN A 78 21.65 -31.47 0.73
CA ASN A 78 21.37 -31.99 2.06
C ASN A 78 21.54 -30.90 3.14
N ASP A 79 20.87 -31.12 4.26
CA ASP A 79 20.62 -30.16 5.33
C ASP A 79 21.86 -29.52 5.94
N ASN A 80 22.90 -30.31 6.16
CA ASN A 80 24.09 -29.84 6.86
C ASN A 80 25.09 -29.17 5.89
N SER A 81 25.21 -29.72 4.69
CA SER A 81 26.11 -29.18 3.66
C SER A 81 25.69 -27.81 3.13
N LEU A 82 24.40 -27.58 2.89
CA LEU A 82 23.91 -26.28 2.42
C LEU A 82 24.19 -25.17 3.42
N LYS A 83 23.83 -25.35 4.70
CA LYS A 83 24.11 -24.34 5.72
C LYS A 83 25.61 -24.13 5.94
N ALA A 84 26.38 -25.22 5.99
CA ALA A 84 27.81 -25.12 6.24
C ALA A 84 28.58 -24.51 5.07
N SER A 85 28.17 -24.77 3.83
CA SER A 85 28.83 -24.25 2.63
C SER A 85 28.75 -22.73 2.47
N PHE A 86 27.72 -22.09 3.05
CA PHE A 86 27.46 -20.66 2.92
C PHE A 86 27.62 -19.87 4.23
N ARG A 87 28.24 -20.45 5.25
CA ARG A 87 28.50 -19.74 6.51
C ARG A 87 29.91 -19.17 6.55
N ASP A 88 30.00 -17.91 6.96
CA ASP A 88 31.25 -17.26 7.32
C ASP A 88 31.41 -17.34 8.84
N PHE A 89 32.25 -18.23 9.30
CA PHE A 89 32.51 -18.37 10.73
C PHE A 89 33.49 -17.29 11.19
N PRO A 90 33.19 -16.56 12.28
CA PRO A 90 34.17 -15.71 12.93
C PRO A 90 35.30 -16.57 13.54
N ASP A 91 36.51 -16.05 13.55
CA ASP A 91 37.72 -16.73 14.03
C ASP A 91 37.59 -17.28 15.49
N ASN A 92 36.68 -16.71 16.28
CA ASN A 92 36.44 -17.03 17.66
C ASN A 92 35.14 -17.82 17.92
N CYS A 93 34.57 -18.49 16.91
CA CYS A 93 33.33 -19.22 17.08
C CYS A 93 33.57 -20.51 17.92
N SER A 94 33.18 -20.48 19.19
CA SER A 94 33.35 -21.60 20.15
C SER A 94 32.13 -22.53 20.23
N SER A 95 31.01 -22.17 19.60
CA SER A 95 29.78 -22.96 19.64
C SER A 95 29.19 -23.17 18.24
N ARG A 96 28.41 -24.25 18.06
CA ARG A 96 27.69 -24.49 16.81
C ARG A 96 26.64 -23.39 16.60
N PRO A 97 26.65 -22.68 15.44
CA PRO A 97 25.69 -21.66 15.17
C PRO A 97 24.27 -22.23 15.02
N LYS A 98 23.30 -21.53 15.56
CA LYS A 98 21.88 -21.91 15.51
C LYS A 98 21.18 -21.24 14.33
N GLY A 99 20.18 -21.90 13.77
CA GLY A 99 19.35 -21.33 12.71
C GLY A 99 20.17 -20.85 11.50
N PHE A 100 20.05 -19.56 11.15
CA PHE A 100 20.72 -18.92 10.02
C PHE A 100 21.91 -18.02 10.41
N GLU A 101 22.42 -18.14 11.62
CA GLU A 101 23.59 -17.37 12.07
C GLU A 101 24.78 -17.56 11.11
N TYR A 102 25.47 -16.46 10.81
CA TYR A 102 26.66 -16.40 9.94
C TYR A 102 26.45 -16.84 8.48
N ILE A 103 25.21 -16.86 7.97
CA ILE A 103 24.96 -17.19 6.57
C ILE A 103 25.38 -16.02 5.68
N ASN A 104 26.22 -16.30 4.69
CA ASN A 104 26.60 -15.34 3.66
C ASN A 104 25.59 -15.39 2.50
N HIS A 105 24.58 -14.50 2.55
CA HIS A 105 23.55 -14.42 1.51
C HIS A 105 24.11 -14.08 0.14
N GLN A 106 25.12 -13.20 0.07
CA GLN A 106 25.80 -12.85 -1.18
C GLN A 106 26.35 -14.10 -1.87
N SER A 107 27.00 -14.97 -1.13
CA SER A 107 27.54 -16.24 -1.67
C SER A 107 26.43 -17.15 -2.19
N ILE A 108 25.26 -17.20 -1.55
CA ILE A 108 24.13 -18.00 -2.02
C ILE A 108 23.59 -17.43 -3.33
N PHE A 109 23.34 -16.12 -3.40
CA PHE A 109 22.86 -15.48 -4.62
C PHE A 109 23.81 -15.66 -5.79
N LEU A 110 25.12 -15.48 -5.57
CA LEU A 110 26.13 -15.67 -6.60
C LEU A 110 26.16 -17.13 -7.06
N PHE A 111 26.10 -18.09 -6.15
CA PHE A 111 26.05 -19.51 -6.49
C PHE A 111 24.81 -19.88 -7.28
N MET A 112 23.64 -19.44 -6.87
CA MET A 112 22.39 -19.74 -7.56
C MET A 112 22.35 -19.08 -8.94
N ASN A 113 22.79 -17.83 -9.07
CA ASN A 113 22.91 -17.16 -10.37
C ASN A 113 23.87 -17.91 -11.31
N PHE A 114 25.04 -18.31 -10.80
CA PHE A 114 25.99 -19.10 -11.60
C PHE A 114 25.36 -20.41 -12.06
N LEU A 115 24.77 -21.18 -11.14
CA LEU A 115 24.13 -22.46 -11.44
C LEU A 115 23.05 -22.33 -12.53
N PHE A 116 22.18 -21.34 -12.43
CA PHE A 116 21.08 -21.13 -13.37
C PHE A 116 21.54 -20.63 -14.75
N ASN A 117 22.69 -19.95 -14.83
CA ASN A 117 23.22 -19.44 -16.09
C ASN A 117 24.08 -20.48 -16.84
N VAL A 118 24.75 -21.37 -16.12
CA VAL A 118 25.74 -22.30 -16.71
C VAL A 118 25.15 -23.70 -16.92
N SER A 119 24.20 -24.11 -16.07
CA SER A 119 23.65 -25.46 -16.12
C SER A 119 22.61 -25.61 -17.26
N ASN A 120 22.51 -26.83 -17.80
CA ASN A 120 21.46 -27.14 -18.72
C ASN A 120 20.08 -27.24 -18.03
N PRO A 121 18.96 -27.17 -18.78
CA PRO A 121 17.62 -27.24 -18.19
C PRO A 121 17.35 -28.49 -17.36
N GLU A 122 17.91 -29.63 -17.71
CA GLU A 122 17.71 -30.90 -16.98
C GLU A 122 18.35 -30.88 -15.60
N THR A 123 19.53 -30.25 -15.51
CA THR A 123 20.21 -30.03 -14.20
C THR A 123 19.38 -29.16 -13.29
N ILE A 124 18.84 -28.05 -13.81
CA ILE A 124 17.98 -27.14 -13.02
C ILE A 124 16.68 -27.83 -12.58
N LYS A 125 16.07 -28.65 -13.44
CA LYS A 125 14.91 -29.47 -13.06
C LYS A 125 15.24 -30.44 -11.92
N LYS A 126 16.41 -31.08 -11.95
CA LYS A 126 16.87 -31.95 -10.84
C LYS A 126 17.02 -31.16 -9.54
N VAL A 127 17.59 -29.93 -9.58
CA VAL A 127 17.68 -29.06 -8.41
C VAL A 127 16.31 -28.82 -7.81
N PHE A 128 15.32 -28.39 -8.60
CA PHE A 128 13.96 -28.14 -8.10
C PHE A 128 13.31 -29.41 -7.51
N ASN A 129 13.49 -30.56 -8.17
CA ASN A 129 12.93 -31.82 -7.68
C ASN A 129 13.55 -32.28 -6.36
N SER A 130 14.83 -31.98 -6.15
CA SER A 130 15.54 -32.34 -4.92
C SER A 130 15.22 -31.45 -3.72
N ILE A 131 14.62 -30.26 -3.91
CA ILE A 131 14.22 -29.36 -2.82
C ILE A 131 13.25 -30.03 -1.86
N SER A 132 12.39 -30.94 -2.35
CA SER A 132 11.46 -31.70 -1.52
C SER A 132 12.17 -32.62 -0.50
N LEU A 133 13.40 -33.03 -0.79
CA LEU A 133 14.22 -33.87 0.07
C LEU A 133 14.97 -33.08 1.16
N VAL A 134 15.03 -31.76 1.02
CA VAL A 134 15.67 -30.86 1.98
C VAL A 134 14.73 -30.58 3.13
N GLN A 135 15.27 -30.46 4.36
CA GLN A 135 14.48 -30.13 5.55
C GLN A 135 13.71 -28.82 5.34
N PRO A 136 12.47 -28.71 5.84
CA PRO A 136 11.62 -27.55 5.63
C PRO A 136 12.30 -26.21 5.95
N GLU A 137 13.07 -26.15 7.03
CA GLU A 137 13.76 -24.93 7.47
C GLU A 137 14.84 -24.45 6.49
N GLN A 138 15.45 -25.35 5.72
CA GLN A 138 16.54 -25.00 4.80
C GLN A 138 16.05 -24.66 3.40
N ARG A 139 14.80 -24.97 3.06
CA ARG A 139 14.20 -24.67 1.75
C ARG A 139 14.18 -23.18 1.46
N VAL A 140 14.20 -22.33 2.50
CA VAL A 140 14.26 -20.87 2.35
C VAL A 140 15.52 -20.38 1.62
N LEU A 141 16.62 -21.14 1.63
CA LEU A 141 17.84 -20.80 0.87
C LEU A 141 17.58 -20.72 -0.63
N PHE A 142 16.58 -21.45 -1.13
CA PHE A 142 16.19 -21.43 -2.54
C PHE A 142 15.38 -20.17 -2.94
N LEU A 143 15.08 -19.27 -2.00
CA LEU A 143 14.58 -17.93 -2.33
C LEU A 143 15.62 -17.06 -3.02
N CYS A 144 16.89 -17.46 -2.97
CA CYS A 144 17.99 -16.78 -3.65
C CYS A 144 18.14 -17.19 -5.14
N VAL A 145 17.24 -17.99 -5.71
CA VAL A 145 17.28 -18.37 -7.12
C VAL A 145 16.85 -17.21 -8.03
N PRO A 146 17.51 -17.02 -9.20
CA PRO A 146 17.07 -16.01 -10.15
C PRO A 146 15.80 -16.43 -10.87
N TYR A 147 14.91 -15.48 -11.18
CA TYR A 147 13.72 -15.76 -11.96
C TYR A 147 14.06 -15.95 -13.45
N GLN A 148 13.58 -17.04 -14.03
CA GLN A 148 13.63 -17.32 -15.47
C GLN A 148 12.29 -17.93 -15.92
N THR A 149 11.61 -17.30 -16.87
CA THR A 149 10.27 -17.68 -17.33
C THR A 149 10.13 -19.17 -17.72
N LYS A 150 11.18 -19.75 -18.31
CA LYS A 150 11.20 -21.18 -18.69
C LYS A 150 11.05 -22.16 -17.52
N TYR A 151 11.27 -21.71 -16.28
CA TYR A 151 11.13 -22.51 -15.06
C TYR A 151 9.91 -22.13 -14.23
N HIS A 152 8.97 -21.37 -14.79
CA HIS A 152 7.81 -20.82 -14.08
C HIS A 152 7.07 -21.86 -13.21
N ASN A 153 6.76 -23.02 -13.74
CA ASN A 153 6.04 -24.07 -13.01
C ASN A 153 6.81 -24.60 -11.78
N TYR A 154 8.13 -24.58 -11.81
CA TYR A 154 8.96 -25.04 -10.70
C TYR A 154 8.97 -24.05 -9.52
N TYR A 155 8.88 -22.75 -9.79
CA TYR A 155 8.78 -21.74 -8.72
C TYR A 155 7.49 -21.91 -7.92
N GLY A 156 6.37 -22.23 -8.56
CA GLY A 156 5.12 -22.51 -7.86
C GLY A 156 5.24 -23.68 -6.88
N ALA A 157 5.89 -24.78 -7.29
CA ALA A 157 6.20 -25.90 -6.41
C ALA A 157 7.17 -25.53 -5.28
N LEU A 158 8.18 -24.70 -5.57
CA LEU A 158 9.11 -24.16 -4.58
C LEU A 158 8.36 -23.36 -3.52
N PHE A 159 7.53 -22.40 -3.91
CA PHE A 159 6.76 -21.57 -2.97
C PHE A 159 5.84 -22.43 -2.10
N LYS A 160 5.21 -23.46 -2.68
CA LYS A 160 4.43 -24.44 -1.91
C LYS A 160 5.29 -25.10 -0.83
N LEU A 161 6.43 -25.67 -1.21
CA LEU A 161 7.33 -26.36 -0.28
C LEU A 161 7.85 -25.46 0.86
N ILE A 162 8.00 -24.16 0.59
CA ILE A 162 8.47 -23.18 1.57
C ILE A 162 7.34 -22.72 2.50
N THR A 163 6.11 -22.50 1.99
CA THR A 163 5.03 -21.81 2.73
C THR A 163 3.88 -22.71 3.18
N GLU A 164 3.86 -23.99 2.80
CA GLU A 164 2.75 -24.91 3.10
C GLU A 164 2.60 -25.17 4.62
N ASN A 165 3.71 -25.19 5.35
CA ASN A 165 3.70 -25.41 6.79
C ASN A 165 3.68 -24.06 7.53
N PRO A 166 2.70 -23.80 8.44
CA PRO A 166 2.63 -22.55 9.24
C PRO A 166 3.89 -22.26 10.06
N ILE A 167 4.61 -23.28 10.51
CA ILE A 167 5.87 -23.13 11.25
C ILE A 167 6.95 -22.43 10.41
N ASN A 168 6.84 -22.52 9.09
CA ASN A 168 7.82 -21.93 8.18
C ASN A 168 7.74 -20.38 8.12
N LYS A 169 6.62 -19.74 8.53
CA LYS A 169 6.52 -18.27 8.50
C LYS A 169 7.61 -17.61 9.32
N GLU A 170 7.85 -18.10 10.51
CA GLU A 170 8.86 -17.56 11.42
C GLU A 170 10.28 -17.82 10.90
N VAL A 171 10.53 -18.99 10.36
CA VAL A 171 11.79 -19.36 9.71
C VAL A 171 12.07 -18.48 8.48
N ILE A 172 11.07 -18.26 7.63
CA ILE A 172 11.17 -17.38 6.47
C ILE A 172 11.51 -15.95 6.93
N HIS A 173 10.79 -15.44 7.92
CA HIS A 173 11.01 -14.09 8.46
C HIS A 173 12.43 -13.94 9.02
N GLN A 174 12.89 -14.89 9.85
CA GLN A 174 14.25 -14.89 10.41
C GLN A 174 15.33 -14.91 9.33
N PHE A 175 15.13 -15.68 8.27
CA PHE A 175 16.06 -15.73 7.15
C PHE A 175 16.10 -14.41 6.37
N LEU A 176 14.94 -13.87 6.05
CA LEU A 176 14.83 -12.63 5.28
C LEU A 176 15.33 -11.40 6.06
N CYS A 177 15.12 -11.35 7.39
CA CYS A 177 15.60 -10.24 8.23
C CYS A 177 17.12 -10.09 8.25
N GLN A 178 17.86 -11.14 7.92
CA GLN A 178 19.33 -11.10 7.84
C GLN A 178 19.84 -10.64 6.46
N MET A 179 18.95 -10.48 5.48
CA MET A 179 19.32 -10.06 4.13
C MET A 179 19.53 -8.54 4.05
N SER A 180 20.45 -8.13 3.19
CA SER A 180 20.58 -6.73 2.79
C SER A 180 19.35 -6.26 1.99
N PRO A 181 19.05 -4.95 1.93
CA PRO A 181 17.98 -4.42 1.10
C PRO A 181 18.06 -4.83 -0.38
N GLU A 182 19.28 -5.00 -0.91
CA GLU A 182 19.49 -5.46 -2.28
C GLU A 182 19.02 -6.91 -2.48
N HIS A 183 19.37 -7.79 -1.56
CA HIS A 183 18.94 -9.19 -1.61
C HIS A 183 17.42 -9.33 -1.43
N LEU A 184 16.83 -8.54 -0.54
CA LEU A 184 15.37 -8.50 -0.38
C LEU A 184 14.67 -8.07 -1.68
N ARG A 185 15.23 -7.08 -2.41
CA ARG A 185 14.72 -6.70 -3.74
C ARG A 185 14.81 -7.83 -4.77
N GLN A 186 15.84 -8.67 -4.71
CA GLN A 186 15.94 -9.83 -5.61
C GLN A 186 14.89 -10.91 -5.29
N VAL A 187 14.66 -11.19 -4.02
CA VAL A 187 13.58 -12.12 -3.60
C VAL A 187 12.21 -11.54 -3.97
N HIS A 188 12.00 -10.24 -3.75
CA HIS A 188 10.79 -9.55 -4.21
C HIS A 188 10.58 -9.72 -5.72
N PHE A 189 11.63 -9.46 -6.53
CA PHE A 189 11.58 -9.61 -7.99
C PHE A 189 11.23 -11.03 -8.42
N LEU A 190 11.75 -12.05 -7.76
CA LEU A 190 11.43 -13.46 -8.01
C LEU A 190 9.92 -13.71 -7.84
N VAL A 191 9.35 -13.32 -6.70
CA VAL A 191 7.94 -13.59 -6.39
C VAL A 191 7.02 -12.74 -7.24
N HIS A 192 7.34 -11.45 -7.41
CA HIS A 192 6.58 -10.53 -8.25
C HIS A 192 6.50 -11.01 -9.70
N SER A 193 7.65 -11.36 -10.30
CA SER A 193 7.71 -11.84 -11.69
C SER A 193 6.93 -13.13 -11.89
N PHE A 194 6.95 -14.02 -10.90
CA PHE A 194 6.13 -15.23 -10.93
C PHE A 194 4.63 -14.90 -10.95
N LEU A 195 4.18 -14.01 -10.06
CA LEU A 195 2.77 -13.59 -9.99
C LEU A 195 2.34 -12.85 -11.27
N ASP A 196 3.16 -11.94 -11.75
CA ASP A 196 2.88 -11.15 -12.95
C ASP A 196 2.72 -12.04 -14.20
N GLU A 197 3.60 -13.04 -14.37
CA GLU A 197 3.50 -14.00 -15.46
C GLU A 197 2.23 -14.87 -15.36
N MET A 198 1.86 -15.29 -14.14
CA MET A 198 0.61 -16.02 -13.91
C MET A 198 -0.62 -15.23 -14.38
N PHE A 199 -0.69 -13.95 -14.07
CA PHE A 199 -1.81 -13.11 -14.46
C PHE A 199 -1.80 -12.76 -15.95
N LYS A 200 -0.62 -12.59 -16.58
CA LYS A 200 -0.48 -12.37 -18.02
C LYS A 200 -1.00 -13.53 -18.87
N GLN A 201 -0.78 -14.75 -18.45
CA GLN A 201 -1.23 -15.94 -19.19
C GLN A 201 -2.75 -16.09 -19.26
N GLY A 202 -3.51 -15.13 -18.71
CA GLY A 202 -4.98 -15.04 -18.85
C GLY A 202 -5.77 -16.18 -18.21
N SER A 203 -5.06 -17.13 -17.61
CA SER A 203 -5.62 -18.34 -17.04
C SER A 203 -6.25 -18.13 -15.65
N VAL A 204 -6.05 -16.95 -15.03
CA VAL A 204 -6.51 -16.62 -13.69
C VAL A 204 -7.87 -15.90 -13.71
N GLN A 205 -8.82 -16.38 -14.49
CA GLN A 205 -10.20 -15.86 -14.43
C GLN A 205 -10.97 -16.37 -13.19
N ARG A 206 -10.47 -17.40 -12.49
CA ARG A 206 -11.09 -17.97 -11.28
C ARG A 206 -10.00 -18.41 -10.31
N SER A 207 -10.03 -17.90 -9.08
CA SER A 207 -9.06 -18.16 -8.01
C SER A 207 -8.81 -19.63 -7.68
N ASN A 208 -9.77 -20.51 -7.97
CA ASN A 208 -9.68 -21.95 -7.67
C ASN A 208 -8.81 -22.76 -8.68
N LYS A 209 -8.31 -22.16 -9.78
CA LYS A 209 -7.56 -22.90 -10.82
C LYS A 209 -6.04 -22.93 -10.58
N TYR A 210 -5.50 -22.16 -9.64
CA TYR A 210 -4.06 -22.07 -9.44
C TYR A 210 -3.64 -22.38 -8.02
N PRO A 211 -3.35 -23.65 -7.72
CA PRO A 211 -2.95 -24.08 -6.38
C PRO A 211 -1.66 -23.42 -5.89
N PHE A 212 -0.81 -22.92 -6.80
CA PHE A 212 0.48 -22.32 -6.43
C PHE A 212 0.41 -20.82 -6.16
N MET A 213 -0.62 -20.11 -6.63
CA MET A 213 -0.76 -18.65 -6.43
C MET A 213 -0.78 -18.29 -4.95
N ILE A 214 -1.57 -18.99 -4.15
CA ILE A 214 -1.71 -18.73 -2.72
C ILE A 214 -0.36 -18.85 -1.98
N TYR A 215 0.46 -19.81 -2.35
CA TYR A 215 1.77 -19.99 -1.72
C TYR A 215 2.74 -18.85 -2.06
N ALA A 216 2.74 -18.37 -3.30
CA ALA A 216 3.48 -17.18 -3.69
C ALA A 216 2.96 -15.93 -2.96
N LEU A 217 1.64 -15.76 -2.83
CA LEU A 217 1.02 -14.65 -2.12
C LEU A 217 1.34 -14.64 -0.63
N ARG A 218 1.38 -15.80 0.02
CA ARG A 218 1.81 -15.93 1.43
C ARG A 218 3.24 -15.44 1.63
N LEU A 219 4.16 -15.84 0.75
CA LEU A 219 5.54 -15.36 0.79
C LEU A 219 5.62 -13.86 0.52
N PHE A 220 4.88 -13.38 -0.49
CA PHE A 220 4.87 -11.97 -0.86
C PHE A 220 4.31 -11.08 0.24
N LYS A 221 3.35 -11.60 1.03
CA LYS A 221 2.83 -10.92 2.22
C LYS A 221 3.90 -10.76 3.31
N ILE A 222 4.74 -11.76 3.52
CA ILE A 222 5.85 -11.65 4.49
C ILE A 222 6.80 -10.54 4.06
N LEU A 223 7.18 -10.48 2.76
CA LEU A 223 8.02 -9.42 2.22
C LEU A 223 7.37 -8.04 2.35
N TYR A 224 6.06 -7.94 2.12
CA TYR A 224 5.30 -6.70 2.27
C TYR A 224 5.25 -6.23 3.72
N GLU A 225 4.97 -7.13 4.68
CA GLU A 225 5.00 -6.82 6.11
C GLU A 225 6.40 -6.33 6.55
N MET A 226 7.46 -6.93 6.04
CA MET A 226 8.85 -6.47 6.27
C MET A 226 9.13 -5.11 5.63
N ASN A 227 8.59 -4.85 4.44
CA ASN A 227 8.76 -3.56 3.76
C ASN A 227 8.06 -2.42 4.49
N ILE A 228 6.93 -2.67 5.16
CA ILE A 228 6.27 -1.68 6.01
C ILE A 228 7.21 -1.22 7.15
N ALA A 229 8.01 -2.12 7.69
CA ALA A 229 8.92 -1.82 8.79
C ALA A 229 10.26 -1.20 8.35
N ASN A 230 10.78 -1.57 7.18
CA ASN A 230 12.16 -1.28 6.76
C ASN A 230 12.28 -0.49 5.45
N GLU A 231 11.21 -0.30 4.73
CA GLU A 231 11.12 0.46 3.46
C GLU A 231 12.26 0.17 2.47
N PHE A 232 12.60 -1.12 2.26
CA PHE A 232 13.69 -1.51 1.36
C PHE A 232 13.36 -1.31 -0.12
N ILE A 233 12.08 -1.13 -0.48
CA ILE A 233 11.58 -0.84 -1.83
C ILE A 233 10.31 0.01 -1.76
N ASP A 234 10.02 0.79 -2.81
CA ASP A 234 8.75 1.51 -2.93
C ASP A 234 7.58 0.51 -2.86
N TYR A 235 6.59 0.79 -2.01
CA TYR A 235 5.42 -0.07 -1.82
C TYR A 235 4.63 -0.34 -3.11
N LYS A 236 4.64 0.60 -4.07
CA LYS A 236 4.00 0.43 -5.39
C LYS A 236 4.63 -0.68 -6.23
N SER A 237 5.88 -1.07 -5.91
CA SER A 237 6.53 -2.19 -6.56
C SER A 237 5.87 -3.54 -6.25
N PHE A 238 5.06 -3.61 -5.19
CA PHE A 238 4.26 -4.79 -4.88
C PHE A 238 3.01 -4.92 -5.76
N TYR A 239 2.62 -3.88 -6.51
CA TYR A 239 1.47 -3.96 -7.41
C TYR A 239 1.77 -4.85 -8.61
N VAL A 240 0.89 -5.80 -8.86
CA VAL A 240 0.94 -6.67 -10.05
C VAL A 240 -0.02 -6.11 -11.10
N TYR A 241 0.50 -5.25 -11.97
CA TYR A 241 -0.30 -4.52 -12.96
C TYR A 241 -0.97 -5.40 -14.02
N SER A 242 -0.55 -6.65 -14.16
CA SER A 242 -1.22 -7.63 -15.04
C SER A 242 -2.55 -8.15 -14.48
N ILE A 243 -2.91 -7.81 -13.25
CA ILE A 243 -4.24 -8.08 -12.71
C ILE A 243 -5.25 -7.21 -13.47
N ASN A 244 -6.08 -7.88 -14.30
CA ASN A 244 -6.98 -7.17 -15.20
C ASN A 244 -8.17 -6.58 -14.44
N ILE A 245 -8.44 -5.28 -14.67
CA ILE A 245 -9.63 -4.56 -14.17
C ILE A 245 -10.94 -5.24 -14.59
N LYS A 246 -10.99 -5.81 -15.80
CA LYS A 246 -12.19 -6.48 -16.35
C LYS A 246 -12.41 -7.89 -15.81
N ARG A 247 -11.60 -8.30 -14.82
CA ARG A 247 -11.78 -9.58 -14.13
C ARG A 247 -13.15 -9.65 -13.45
N GLU A 248 -13.78 -10.81 -13.48
CA GLU A 248 -14.94 -11.09 -12.64
C GLU A 248 -14.47 -11.30 -11.18
N TRP A 249 -14.95 -10.47 -10.27
CA TRP A 249 -14.57 -10.46 -8.85
C TRP A 249 -15.53 -11.25 -7.95
N SER A 250 -16.64 -11.78 -8.49
CA SER A 250 -17.68 -12.48 -7.71
C SER A 250 -17.15 -13.63 -6.85
N ASP A 251 -16.29 -14.47 -7.43
CA ASP A 251 -15.69 -15.61 -6.71
C ASP A 251 -14.71 -15.15 -5.61
N ASP A 252 -13.98 -14.06 -5.87
CA ASP A 252 -13.04 -13.48 -4.91
C ASP A 252 -13.78 -12.83 -3.75
N PHE A 253 -14.91 -12.14 -4.00
CA PHE A 253 -15.79 -11.62 -2.95
C PHE A 253 -16.39 -12.75 -2.11
N ASP A 254 -16.87 -13.83 -2.73
CA ASP A 254 -17.43 -14.96 -2.02
C ASP A 254 -16.43 -15.62 -1.06
N LEU A 255 -15.17 -15.76 -1.48
CA LEU A 255 -14.10 -16.23 -0.60
C LEU A 255 -13.81 -15.25 0.52
N PHE A 256 -13.72 -13.96 0.20
CA PHE A 256 -13.36 -12.90 1.13
C PHE A 256 -14.41 -12.73 2.24
N PHE A 257 -15.69 -12.66 1.89
CA PHE A 257 -16.78 -12.56 2.87
C PHE A 257 -16.98 -13.81 3.71
N LYS A 258 -16.55 -14.98 3.22
CA LYS A 258 -16.51 -16.23 3.98
C LYS A 258 -15.24 -16.41 4.82
N ASN A 259 -14.40 -15.37 4.93
CA ASN A 259 -13.08 -15.42 5.57
C ASN A 259 -12.20 -16.58 5.03
N LYS A 260 -12.33 -16.90 3.76
CA LYS A 260 -11.48 -17.85 3.08
C LYS A 260 -10.34 -17.13 2.35
N GLU A 261 -9.20 -17.76 2.32
CA GLU A 261 -8.03 -17.22 1.66
C GLU A 261 -8.22 -17.15 0.14
N GLY A 262 -8.06 -15.96 -0.42
CA GLY A 262 -8.20 -15.65 -1.85
C GLY A 262 -7.42 -14.40 -2.23
N LEU A 263 -7.55 -13.93 -3.46
CA LEU A 263 -6.80 -12.79 -3.97
C LEU A 263 -7.06 -11.51 -3.15
N LEU A 264 -8.30 -11.25 -2.76
CA LEU A 264 -8.65 -10.06 -1.97
C LEU A 264 -8.08 -10.07 -0.55
N SER A 265 -7.67 -11.24 -0.03
CA SER A 265 -6.91 -11.34 1.23
C SER A 265 -5.48 -10.78 1.11
N TYR A 266 -5.05 -10.49 -0.09
CA TYR A 266 -3.74 -9.96 -0.46
C TYR A 266 -3.89 -8.67 -1.28
N SER A 267 -4.81 -7.81 -0.88
CA SER A 267 -5.18 -6.58 -1.61
C SER A 267 -4.01 -5.65 -1.93
N PHE A 268 -2.90 -5.73 -1.18
CA PHE A 268 -1.68 -4.95 -1.38
C PHE A 268 -0.99 -5.18 -2.73
N ILE A 269 -1.28 -6.30 -3.43
CA ILE A 269 -0.74 -6.54 -4.78
C ILE A 269 -1.61 -5.94 -5.89
N ILE A 270 -2.82 -5.52 -5.55
CA ILE A 270 -3.77 -4.94 -6.51
C ILE A 270 -3.51 -3.44 -6.55
N GLU A 271 -3.27 -2.92 -7.74
CA GLU A 271 -3.06 -1.49 -7.96
C GLU A 271 -4.24 -0.67 -7.41
N LEU A 272 -3.95 0.51 -6.84
CA LEU A 272 -4.92 1.30 -6.09
C LEU A 272 -6.21 1.61 -6.88
N TYR A 273 -6.08 1.99 -8.15
CA TYR A 273 -7.25 2.29 -8.98
C TYR A 273 -8.17 1.06 -9.12
N THR A 274 -7.59 -0.10 -9.36
CA THR A 274 -8.33 -1.37 -9.44
C THR A 274 -9.02 -1.70 -8.11
N ARG A 275 -8.33 -1.50 -6.97
CA ARG A 275 -8.96 -1.69 -5.63
C ARG A 275 -10.14 -0.76 -5.41
N VAL A 276 -10.02 0.50 -5.79
CA VAL A 276 -11.13 1.46 -5.70
C VAL A 276 -12.32 1.01 -6.52
N LEU A 277 -12.11 0.53 -7.75
CA LEU A 277 -13.19 -0.02 -8.58
C LEU A 277 -13.83 -1.26 -7.93
N VAL A 278 -13.03 -2.14 -7.33
CA VAL A 278 -13.53 -3.32 -6.60
C VAL A 278 -14.39 -2.91 -5.40
N VAL A 279 -13.96 -1.90 -4.64
CA VAL A 279 -14.75 -1.35 -3.52
C VAL A 279 -16.07 -0.74 -4.01
N HIS A 280 -16.06 -0.03 -5.14
CA HIS A 280 -17.31 0.51 -5.70
C HIS A 280 -18.25 -0.60 -6.17
N GLU A 281 -17.72 -1.68 -6.72
CA GLU A 281 -18.53 -2.84 -7.09
C GLU A 281 -19.11 -3.54 -5.83
N GLU A 282 -18.31 -3.67 -4.76
CA GLU A 282 -18.78 -4.14 -3.45
C GLU A 282 -19.96 -3.29 -2.94
N ASN A 283 -19.80 -1.96 -2.94
CA ASN A 283 -20.84 -1.02 -2.51
C ASN A 283 -22.11 -1.14 -3.38
N ARG A 284 -21.95 -1.27 -4.70
CA ARG A 284 -23.06 -1.46 -5.63
C ARG A 284 -23.81 -2.77 -5.37
N CYS A 285 -23.10 -3.85 -5.13
CA CYS A 285 -23.70 -5.14 -4.77
C CYS A 285 -24.49 -5.02 -3.44
N GLU A 286 -23.96 -4.34 -2.44
CA GLU A 286 -24.63 -4.11 -1.17
C GLU A 286 -25.92 -3.28 -1.34
N GLN A 287 -25.88 -2.23 -2.17
CA GLN A 287 -27.05 -1.42 -2.51
C GLN A 287 -28.14 -2.27 -3.21
N GLN A 288 -27.75 -3.10 -4.18
CA GLN A 288 -28.68 -3.95 -4.92
C GLN A 288 -29.32 -5.02 -4.03
N LEU A 289 -28.56 -5.62 -3.11
CA LEU A 289 -29.09 -6.58 -2.14
C LEU A 289 -30.11 -5.92 -1.20
N THR A 290 -29.82 -4.71 -0.74
CA THR A 290 -30.73 -3.93 0.11
C THR A 290 -32.03 -3.59 -0.63
N LEU A 291 -31.91 -3.17 -1.90
CA LEU A 291 -33.06 -2.89 -2.77
C LEU A 291 -33.90 -4.14 -3.03
N SER A 292 -33.26 -5.26 -3.40
CA SER A 292 -33.94 -6.52 -3.68
C SER A 292 -34.69 -7.07 -2.46
N GLY A 293 -34.09 -6.96 -1.27
CA GLY A 293 -34.73 -7.34 -0.02
C GLY A 293 -35.95 -6.47 0.31
N ALA A 294 -35.91 -5.18 0.01
CA ALA A 294 -37.06 -4.28 0.16
C ALA A 294 -38.20 -4.61 -0.81
N ILE A 295 -37.85 -5.00 -2.04
CA ILE A 295 -38.83 -5.45 -3.08
C ILE A 295 -39.54 -6.73 -2.66
N GLN A 296 -38.79 -7.76 -2.25
CA GLN A 296 -39.34 -9.07 -1.91
C GLN A 296 -40.30 -9.05 -0.72
N ASN A 297 -40.09 -8.13 0.21
CA ASN A 297 -40.87 -8.05 1.43
C ASN A 297 -42.06 -7.08 1.35
N ASN A 298 -42.39 -6.52 0.19
CA ASN A 298 -43.48 -5.52 -0.02
C ASN A 298 -43.39 -4.30 0.91
N PHE A 299 -42.20 -3.95 1.41
CA PHE A 299 -41.97 -2.83 2.33
C PHE A 299 -41.76 -1.48 1.63
N PHE A 300 -42.07 -1.34 0.33
CA PHE A 300 -41.87 -0.12 -0.43
C PHE A 300 -42.56 1.12 0.14
N GLU A 301 -43.70 0.94 0.79
CA GLU A 301 -44.44 2.06 1.41
C GLU A 301 -43.78 2.55 2.70
N LEU A 302 -42.97 1.72 3.34
CA LEU A 302 -42.36 2.01 4.65
C LEU A 302 -40.86 2.37 4.58
N PHE A 303 -40.15 2.01 3.51
CA PHE A 303 -38.69 2.19 3.41
C PHE A 303 -38.30 2.74 2.04
N SER A 304 -37.81 4.00 2.01
CA SER A 304 -37.19 4.55 0.79
C SER A 304 -35.95 3.72 0.41
N PRO A 305 -35.81 3.33 -0.87
CA PRO A 305 -34.59 2.68 -1.36
C PRO A 305 -33.36 3.63 -1.42
N TYR A 306 -33.61 4.92 -1.24
CA TYR A 306 -32.62 5.99 -1.31
C TYR A 306 -32.35 6.57 0.07
N LEU A 307 -31.13 7.05 0.26
CA LEU A 307 -30.79 8.01 1.31
C LEU A 307 -31.15 9.41 0.80
N GLU A 308 -32.39 9.82 0.99
CA GLU A 308 -32.86 11.16 0.60
C GLU A 308 -32.53 12.16 1.69
N LEU A 309 -31.75 13.19 1.37
CA LEU A 309 -31.44 14.31 2.25
C LEU A 309 -32.14 15.57 1.71
N ARG A 310 -32.94 16.20 2.57
CA ARG A 310 -33.60 17.49 2.28
C ARG A 310 -32.79 18.60 2.92
N ILE A 311 -32.14 19.40 2.10
CA ILE A 311 -31.15 20.39 2.51
C ILE A 311 -31.67 21.78 2.26
N ASP A 312 -31.58 22.62 3.28
CA ASP A 312 -31.83 24.04 3.18
C ASP A 312 -30.50 24.77 2.87
N ARG A 313 -30.45 25.54 1.79
CA ARG A 313 -29.22 26.25 1.40
C ARG A 313 -28.84 27.32 2.42
N ASP A 314 -29.81 27.99 3.02
CA ASP A 314 -29.56 29.06 4.01
C ASP A 314 -29.10 28.48 5.37
N ASN A 315 -29.45 27.19 5.65
CA ASN A 315 -29.11 26.49 6.88
C ASN A 315 -28.42 25.14 6.58
N LEU A 316 -27.38 25.15 5.72
CA LEU A 316 -26.76 23.97 5.16
C LEU A 316 -26.25 22.98 6.20
N LEU A 317 -25.50 23.47 7.21
CA LEU A 317 -24.95 22.62 8.29
C LEU A 317 -26.05 21.98 9.12
N LEU A 318 -26.96 22.77 9.65
CA LEU A 318 -28.01 22.30 10.55
C LEU A 318 -28.97 21.30 9.85
N SER A 319 -29.35 21.58 8.60
CA SER A 319 -30.20 20.67 7.82
C SER A 319 -29.50 19.37 7.47
N SER A 320 -28.19 19.39 7.19
CA SER A 320 -27.35 18.21 6.95
C SER A 320 -27.18 17.40 8.23
N LEU A 321 -26.88 18.05 9.37
CA LEU A 321 -26.75 17.43 10.68
C LEU A 321 -28.04 16.67 11.05
N ASN A 322 -29.19 17.37 11.01
CA ASN A 322 -30.50 16.79 11.32
C ASN A 322 -30.86 15.60 10.41
N SER A 323 -30.43 15.66 9.16
CA SER A 323 -30.72 14.61 8.17
C SER A 323 -29.83 13.36 8.32
N LEU A 324 -28.62 13.47 8.89
CA LEU A 324 -27.62 12.41 8.87
C LEU A 324 -27.30 11.79 10.23
N VAL A 325 -27.19 12.59 11.30
CA VAL A 325 -26.61 12.16 12.60
C VAL A 325 -27.35 10.97 13.23
N ASN A 326 -28.66 10.90 13.05
CA ASN A 326 -29.50 9.82 13.61
C ASN A 326 -29.80 8.69 12.62
N LYS A 327 -29.19 8.66 11.42
CA LYS A 327 -29.39 7.57 10.46
C LYS A 327 -28.67 6.32 10.93
N ARG A 328 -29.31 5.18 10.69
CA ARG A 328 -28.67 3.87 10.95
C ARG A 328 -27.59 3.61 9.89
N PRO A 329 -26.54 2.85 10.21
CA PRO A 329 -25.48 2.51 9.23
C PRO A 329 -26.02 1.93 7.91
N ILE A 330 -27.05 1.09 7.97
CA ILE A 330 -27.67 0.49 6.78
C ILE A 330 -28.38 1.54 5.90
N ASP A 331 -28.93 2.61 6.49
CA ASP A 331 -29.58 3.66 5.71
C ASP A 331 -28.55 4.58 5.04
N LEU A 332 -27.36 4.78 5.66
CA LEU A 332 -26.25 5.55 5.10
C LEU A 332 -25.60 4.86 3.88
N LYS A 333 -25.80 3.57 3.71
CA LYS A 333 -25.29 2.77 2.59
C LYS A 333 -26.26 2.65 1.40
N LYS A 334 -27.38 3.36 1.44
CA LYS A 334 -28.30 3.49 0.31
C LYS A 334 -27.74 4.50 -0.73
N GLU A 335 -28.26 4.44 -1.94
CA GLU A 335 -27.94 5.44 -2.97
C GLU A 335 -28.34 6.84 -2.49
N LEU A 336 -27.39 7.77 -2.47
CA LEU A 336 -27.61 9.14 -2.00
C LEU A 336 -28.42 9.95 -3.02
N LYS A 337 -29.43 10.64 -2.55
CA LYS A 337 -30.22 11.62 -3.30
C LYS A 337 -30.35 12.92 -2.50
N ILE A 338 -29.85 14.01 -3.04
CA ILE A 338 -29.96 15.34 -2.43
C ILE A 338 -31.13 16.11 -3.06
N LYS A 339 -31.90 16.76 -2.21
CA LYS A 339 -32.96 17.66 -2.61
C LYS A 339 -32.84 18.98 -1.87
N PHE A 340 -32.48 20.05 -2.58
CA PHE A 340 -32.52 21.38 -2.00
C PHE A 340 -33.98 21.85 -1.86
N ILE A 341 -34.31 22.42 -0.71
CA ILE A 341 -35.67 22.87 -0.37
C ILE A 341 -35.98 24.10 -1.24
N GLY A 342 -37.13 24.05 -1.92
CA GLY A 342 -37.56 25.13 -2.83
C GLY A 342 -37.05 25.02 -4.25
N GLU A 343 -36.18 24.05 -4.57
CA GLU A 343 -35.66 23.87 -5.93
C GLU A 343 -36.37 22.72 -6.68
N VAL A 344 -36.57 22.91 -7.97
CA VAL A 344 -37.14 21.90 -8.87
C VAL A 344 -35.98 21.20 -9.57
N GLY A 345 -35.65 19.99 -9.13
CA GLY A 345 -34.58 19.21 -9.76
C GLY A 345 -34.58 17.76 -9.28
N VAL A 346 -34.20 16.83 -10.16
CA VAL A 346 -33.96 15.43 -9.82
C VAL A 346 -32.45 15.23 -9.75
N ASP A 347 -31.97 14.72 -8.61
CA ASP A 347 -30.54 14.44 -8.46
C ASP A 347 -30.12 13.25 -9.34
N GLN A 348 -29.35 13.57 -10.38
CA GLN A 348 -28.66 12.60 -11.25
C GLN A 348 -27.15 12.55 -10.97
N GLY A 349 -26.74 12.90 -9.75
CA GLY A 349 -25.36 12.92 -9.28
C GLY A 349 -24.72 14.32 -9.21
N GLY A 350 -25.26 15.32 -9.89
CA GLY A 350 -24.74 16.69 -9.87
C GLY A 350 -25.10 17.45 -8.59
N VAL A 351 -26.35 17.31 -8.16
CA VAL A 351 -26.84 17.96 -6.94
C VAL A 351 -26.12 17.40 -5.70
N SER A 352 -25.83 16.09 -5.70
CA SER A 352 -25.00 15.46 -4.65
C SER A 352 -23.57 16.02 -4.66
N LYS A 353 -22.91 16.15 -5.82
CA LYS A 353 -21.56 16.76 -5.92
C LYS A 353 -21.56 18.20 -5.39
N GLU A 354 -22.58 18.99 -5.76
CA GLU A 354 -22.74 20.34 -5.25
C GLU A 354 -22.86 20.39 -3.73
N TRP A 355 -23.72 19.54 -3.17
CA TRP A 355 -23.88 19.45 -1.71
C TRP A 355 -22.56 19.13 -1.01
N PHE A 356 -21.80 18.13 -1.50
CA PHE A 356 -20.48 17.82 -0.94
C PHE A 356 -19.53 19.02 -0.98
N SER A 357 -19.50 19.74 -2.11
CA SER A 357 -18.66 20.94 -2.24
C SER A 357 -19.06 22.03 -1.25
N LEU A 358 -20.36 22.26 -1.07
CA LEU A 358 -20.86 23.29 -0.18
C LEU A 358 -20.66 22.92 1.30
N ILE A 359 -21.03 21.68 1.70
CA ILE A 359 -20.93 21.24 3.10
C ILE A 359 -19.49 21.19 3.58
N VAL A 360 -18.55 20.76 2.73
CA VAL A 360 -17.12 20.76 3.06
C VAL A 360 -16.62 22.19 3.28
N LYS A 361 -16.96 23.13 2.42
CA LYS A 361 -16.58 24.54 2.59
C LYS A 361 -17.09 25.13 3.90
N GLU A 362 -18.33 24.81 4.30
CA GLU A 362 -18.89 25.28 5.56
C GLU A 362 -18.21 24.64 6.78
N LEU A 363 -18.02 23.32 6.77
CA LEU A 363 -17.42 22.56 7.88
C LEU A 363 -15.96 22.96 8.16
N PHE A 364 -15.22 23.38 7.14
CA PHE A 364 -13.81 23.77 7.28
C PHE A 364 -13.59 25.28 7.38
N LYS A 365 -14.63 26.09 7.56
CA LYS A 365 -14.47 27.50 7.93
C LYS A 365 -13.80 27.61 9.29
N VAL A 366 -12.71 28.37 9.37
CA VAL A 366 -11.95 28.60 10.61
C VAL A 366 -12.83 29.17 11.71
N ASP A 367 -13.76 30.09 11.34
CA ASP A 367 -14.71 30.70 12.26
C ASP A 367 -15.70 29.71 12.90
N PHE A 368 -15.86 28.54 12.30
CA PHE A 368 -16.67 27.47 12.88
C PHE A 368 -16.00 26.76 14.07
N GLY A 369 -14.67 26.91 14.19
CA GLY A 369 -13.89 26.53 15.37
C GLY A 369 -13.66 25.03 15.55
N MET A 370 -14.06 24.17 14.62
CA MET A 370 -13.83 22.72 14.74
C MET A 370 -12.40 22.31 14.42
N PHE A 371 -11.76 23.02 13.51
CA PHE A 371 -10.41 22.76 13.04
C PHE A 371 -9.54 24.01 13.15
N THR A 372 -8.28 23.79 13.43
CA THR A 372 -7.22 24.78 13.27
C THR A 372 -6.57 24.60 11.91
N TYR A 373 -6.16 25.69 11.28
CA TYR A 373 -5.48 25.67 9.99
C TYR A 373 -4.02 26.07 10.15
N ASN A 374 -3.11 25.18 9.78
CA ASN A 374 -1.69 25.48 9.76
C ASN A 374 -1.32 26.09 8.40
N ASN A 375 -0.99 27.40 8.39
CA ASN A 375 -0.63 28.13 7.16
C ASN A 375 0.66 27.61 6.48
N LYS A 376 1.57 26.95 7.21
CA LYS A 376 2.83 26.45 6.67
C LYS A 376 2.64 25.12 5.96
N THR A 377 1.98 24.17 6.62
CA THR A 377 1.66 22.85 6.02
C THR A 377 0.44 22.91 5.12
N ARG A 378 -0.38 23.97 5.22
CA ARG A 378 -1.68 24.13 4.52
C ARG A 378 -2.64 22.99 4.82
N GLN A 379 -2.70 22.57 6.07
CA GLN A 379 -3.50 21.45 6.51
C GLN A 379 -4.35 21.82 7.71
N PHE A 380 -5.49 21.13 7.83
CA PHE A 380 -6.40 21.25 8.96
C PHE A 380 -6.08 20.21 10.02
N TRP A 381 -6.20 20.59 11.30
CA TRP A 381 -6.15 19.66 12.41
C TRP A 381 -7.27 19.93 13.41
N PHE A 382 -7.64 18.93 14.18
CA PHE A 382 -8.72 19.04 15.16
C PHE A 382 -8.43 20.14 16.19
N CYS A 383 -9.45 20.96 16.49
CA CYS A 383 -9.39 21.91 17.58
C CYS A 383 -9.71 21.18 18.90
N SER A 384 -8.75 21.11 19.82
CA SER A 384 -8.91 20.41 21.11
C SER A 384 -9.96 21.04 22.02
N PHE A 385 -10.32 22.31 21.76
CA PHE A 385 -11.28 23.09 22.55
C PHE A 385 -12.71 23.07 22.01
N ALA A 386 -12.91 22.43 20.85
CA ALA A 386 -14.26 22.29 20.28
C ALA A 386 -15.04 21.19 21.02
N ASP A 387 -16.17 21.55 21.59
CA ASP A 387 -16.96 20.66 22.47
C ASP A 387 -18.12 19.96 21.76
N ASP A 388 -18.57 20.43 20.58
CA ASP A 388 -19.67 19.80 19.87
C ASP A 388 -19.23 18.56 19.10
N LEU A 389 -19.32 17.42 19.76
CA LEU A 389 -18.92 16.13 19.19
C LEU A 389 -19.84 15.65 18.05
N GLN A 390 -21.08 16.18 17.95
CA GLN A 390 -22.00 15.79 16.87
C GLN A 390 -21.53 16.32 15.52
N ASP A 391 -20.93 17.50 15.49
CA ASP A 391 -20.38 18.06 14.27
C ASP A 391 -19.18 17.24 13.77
N PHE A 392 -18.32 16.78 14.68
CA PHE A 392 -17.21 15.87 14.29
C PHE A 392 -17.74 14.53 13.76
N LYS A 393 -18.80 14.00 14.36
CA LYS A 393 -19.46 12.79 13.85
C LYS A 393 -20.05 13.04 12.46
N LEU A 394 -20.70 14.19 12.23
CA LEU A 394 -21.21 14.58 10.92
C LEU A 394 -20.10 14.59 9.85
N ILE A 395 -18.97 15.23 10.15
CA ILE A 395 -17.84 15.26 9.22
C ILE A 395 -17.36 13.85 8.89
N GLY A 396 -17.26 12.99 9.89
CA GLY A 396 -16.91 11.58 9.67
C GLY A 396 -17.90 10.87 8.74
N ILE A 397 -19.20 11.09 8.90
CA ILE A 397 -20.24 10.55 8.00
C ILE A 397 -20.08 11.14 6.59
N VAL A 398 -19.86 12.45 6.45
CA VAL A 398 -19.68 13.12 5.15
C VAL A 398 -18.48 12.54 4.40
N LEU A 399 -17.33 12.35 5.07
CA LEU A 399 -16.17 11.71 4.46
C LEU A 399 -16.48 10.26 4.03
N GLY A 400 -17.15 9.51 4.89
CA GLY A 400 -17.56 8.15 4.56
C GLY A 400 -18.50 8.08 3.35
N LEU A 401 -19.50 8.97 3.29
CA LEU A 401 -20.43 9.08 2.16
C LEU A 401 -19.73 9.51 0.88
N ALA A 402 -18.71 10.36 0.95
CA ALA A 402 -17.93 10.76 -0.22
C ALA A 402 -17.23 9.54 -0.84
N ILE A 403 -16.54 8.72 -0.04
CA ILE A 403 -15.93 7.47 -0.50
C ILE A 403 -16.99 6.53 -1.09
N TYR A 404 -18.08 6.34 -0.36
CA TYR A 404 -19.14 5.40 -0.75
C TYR A 404 -19.80 5.78 -2.08
N ASN A 405 -19.92 7.08 -2.36
CA ASN A 405 -20.52 7.63 -3.58
C ASN A 405 -19.48 8.05 -4.64
N ASN A 406 -18.21 7.71 -4.47
CA ASN A 406 -17.11 8.05 -5.39
C ASN A 406 -16.97 9.58 -5.64
N ILE A 407 -17.07 10.35 -4.58
CA ILE A 407 -16.92 11.80 -4.60
C ILE A 407 -15.58 12.18 -3.97
N ILE A 408 -14.77 12.93 -4.68
CA ILE A 408 -13.49 13.44 -4.18
C ILE A 408 -13.75 14.75 -3.43
N LEU A 409 -13.13 14.91 -2.28
CA LEU A 409 -13.27 16.10 -1.45
C LEU A 409 -12.02 16.97 -1.53
N ASP A 410 -12.22 18.29 -1.67
CA ASP A 410 -11.12 19.25 -1.57
C ASP A 410 -10.84 19.59 -0.10
N ILE A 411 -10.19 18.67 0.58
CA ILE A 411 -9.74 18.80 1.97
C ILE A 411 -8.26 18.47 2.07
N SER A 412 -7.59 18.98 3.10
CA SER A 412 -6.18 18.69 3.32
C SER A 412 -5.95 18.44 4.82
N PHE A 413 -5.72 17.18 5.15
CA PHE A 413 -5.33 16.73 6.48
C PHE A 413 -3.91 16.18 6.47
N PRO A 414 -3.19 16.22 7.58
CA PRO A 414 -1.92 15.51 7.75
C PRO A 414 -2.14 13.98 7.67
N SER A 415 -1.14 13.25 7.20
CA SER A 415 -1.21 11.78 7.06
C SER A 415 -1.52 11.06 8.38
N ILE A 416 -1.28 11.70 9.51
CA ILE A 416 -1.68 11.26 10.86
C ILE A 416 -3.17 10.91 10.92
N LEU A 417 -4.06 11.69 10.27
CA LEU A 417 -5.49 11.40 10.23
C LEU A 417 -5.75 10.01 9.66
N TYR A 418 -5.16 9.72 8.52
CA TYR A 418 -5.36 8.45 7.81
C TYR A 418 -4.74 7.27 8.56
N LYS A 419 -3.57 7.47 9.21
CA LYS A 419 -3.00 6.47 10.14
C LYS A 419 -3.98 6.14 11.27
N LYS A 420 -4.54 7.16 11.93
CA LYS A 420 -5.50 6.99 13.02
C LYS A 420 -6.83 6.35 12.56
N LEU A 421 -7.31 6.65 11.35
CA LEU A 421 -8.50 6.02 10.77
C LEU A 421 -8.27 4.52 10.48
N LEU A 422 -7.06 4.14 10.15
CA LEU A 422 -6.64 2.76 9.85
C LEU A 422 -6.10 2.01 11.08
N ASP A 423 -6.18 2.60 12.27
CA ASP A 423 -5.68 2.02 13.53
C ASP A 423 -4.16 1.72 13.52
N ILE A 424 -3.39 2.48 12.71
CA ILE A 424 -1.94 2.37 12.66
C ILE A 424 -1.34 3.19 13.81
N PRO A 425 -0.47 2.59 14.64
CA PRO A 425 0.19 3.30 15.72
C PRO A 425 1.02 4.50 15.21
N LEU A 426 0.96 5.60 15.96
CA LEU A 426 1.78 6.77 15.68
C LEU A 426 3.13 6.67 16.40
N THR A 427 4.13 7.28 15.81
CA THR A 427 5.49 7.41 16.37
C THR A 427 5.80 8.88 16.63
N PHE A 428 6.89 9.15 17.33
CA PHE A 428 7.38 10.52 17.52
C PHE A 428 7.60 11.24 16.18
N ASP A 429 8.09 10.54 15.16
CA ASP A 429 8.39 11.12 13.85
C ASP A 429 7.14 11.61 13.10
N ASP A 430 5.97 11.05 13.39
CA ASP A 430 4.70 11.52 12.82
C ASP A 430 4.38 12.97 13.22
N TYR A 431 4.86 13.44 14.38
CA TYR A 431 4.67 14.81 14.83
C TYR A 431 5.30 15.84 13.88
N ASN A 432 6.34 15.47 13.15
CA ASN A 432 6.96 16.32 12.12
C ASN A 432 5.95 16.80 11.05
N ILE A 433 4.93 15.99 10.77
CA ILE A 433 3.91 16.34 9.76
C ILE A 433 2.96 17.41 10.30
N LEU A 434 2.69 17.38 11.61
CA LEU A 434 1.78 18.32 12.26
C LEU A 434 2.45 19.67 12.54
N ASP A 435 3.65 19.64 13.10
CA ASP A 435 4.44 20.83 13.41
C ASP A 435 5.95 20.60 13.17
N PRO A 436 6.45 20.85 11.95
CA PRO A 436 7.87 20.66 11.61
C PRO A 436 8.83 21.51 12.43
N GLU A 437 8.40 22.71 12.88
CA GLU A 437 9.31 23.62 13.62
C GLU A 437 9.56 23.12 15.03
N VAL A 438 8.49 22.76 15.72
CA VAL A 438 8.62 22.20 17.07
C VAL A 438 9.30 20.84 17.02
N TYR A 439 8.98 20.00 16.03
CA TYR A 439 9.67 18.72 15.82
C TYR A 439 11.17 18.90 15.66
N ASN A 440 11.62 19.85 14.81
CA ASN A 440 13.05 20.12 14.63
C ASN A 440 13.71 20.60 15.92
N SER A 441 13.03 21.41 16.72
CA SER A 441 13.53 21.86 18.03
C SER A 441 13.69 20.67 19.00
N LEU A 442 12.72 19.74 19.01
CA LEU A 442 12.80 18.51 19.81
C LEU A 442 13.93 17.58 19.33
N MET A 443 14.15 17.50 18.02
CA MET A 443 15.28 16.75 17.46
C MET A 443 16.63 17.37 17.81
N GLN A 444 16.74 18.70 17.82
CA GLN A 444 17.95 19.38 18.33
C GLN A 444 18.21 19.07 19.82
N LEU A 445 17.14 19.03 20.63
CA LEU A 445 17.24 18.61 22.03
C LEU A 445 17.75 17.17 22.16
N LYS A 446 17.28 16.27 21.29
CA LYS A 446 17.74 14.87 21.22
C LYS A 446 19.21 14.78 20.82
N GLU A 447 19.66 15.57 19.84
CA GLU A 447 21.08 15.60 19.46
C GLU A 447 21.95 16.19 20.59
N MET A 448 21.49 17.27 21.23
CA MET A 448 22.19 17.87 22.36
C MET A 448 22.39 16.89 23.51
N SER A 449 21.41 16.02 23.80
CA SER A 449 21.49 15.03 24.88
C SER A 449 22.62 13.99 24.70
N LYS A 450 23.22 13.90 23.52
CA LYS A 450 24.36 12.99 23.25
C LYS A 450 25.69 13.59 23.75
N VAL A 451 25.75 14.89 23.93
CA VAL A 451 26.99 15.65 24.26
C VAL A 451 26.88 16.35 25.60
N ASP A 452 25.68 16.86 25.94
CA ASP A 452 25.42 17.68 27.09
C ASP A 452 24.26 17.16 27.96
N ASP A 453 24.13 17.67 29.18
CA ASP A 453 23.00 17.39 30.06
C ASP A 453 21.84 18.35 29.79
N VAL A 454 20.75 17.80 29.23
CA VAL A 454 19.55 18.56 28.90
C VAL A 454 18.79 19.07 30.14
N SER A 455 19.09 18.58 31.34
CA SER A 455 18.45 19.04 32.59
C SER A 455 18.74 20.52 32.88
N SER A 456 19.84 21.04 32.33
CA SER A 456 20.20 22.46 32.42
C SER A 456 19.18 23.41 31.81
N LEU A 457 18.36 22.93 30.89
CA LEU A 457 17.29 23.69 30.22
C LEU A 457 16.02 23.82 31.08
N GLN A 458 15.95 23.13 32.23
CA GLN A 458 14.82 23.14 33.16
C GLN A 458 13.46 22.88 32.49
N LEU A 459 13.42 22.08 31.40
CA LEU A 459 12.20 21.67 30.79
C LEU A 459 11.47 20.68 31.68
N THR A 460 10.14 20.76 31.75
CA THR A 460 9.28 19.85 32.49
C THR A 460 8.37 19.05 31.53
N PHE A 461 7.70 18.00 32.03
CA PHE A 461 6.78 17.20 31.24
C PHE A 461 5.43 17.92 31.06
N GLU A 462 5.49 19.09 30.41
CA GLU A 462 4.34 19.91 30.08
C GLU A 462 4.29 20.24 28.60
N ALA A 463 3.05 20.41 28.09
CA ALA A 463 2.78 20.96 26.78
C ALA A 463 1.88 22.19 26.90
N VAL A 464 2.06 23.17 26.02
CA VAL A 464 1.31 24.42 26.02
C VAL A 464 0.49 24.54 24.78
N GLN A 465 -0.81 24.77 24.95
CA GLN A 465 -1.73 25.09 23.85
C GLN A 465 -2.24 26.52 23.96
N ASN A 466 -2.23 27.23 22.83
CA ASN A 466 -2.78 28.57 22.73
C ASN A 466 -4.27 28.48 22.39
N TYR A 467 -5.11 29.17 23.16
CA TYR A 467 -6.54 29.27 22.94
C TYR A 467 -7.00 30.72 23.16
N PHE A 468 -7.39 31.42 22.10
CA PHE A 468 -7.83 32.83 22.13
C PHE A 468 -6.91 33.72 23.00
N ASP A 469 -5.62 33.73 22.67
CA ASP A 469 -4.55 34.48 23.39
C ASP A 469 -4.26 34.01 24.83
N GLU A 470 -4.88 32.92 25.29
CA GLU A 470 -4.53 32.28 26.58
C GLU A 470 -3.63 31.06 26.32
N ASN A 471 -2.50 31.02 27.06
CA ASN A 471 -1.66 29.82 27.10
C ASN A 471 -2.15 28.88 28.19
N ARG A 472 -2.57 27.68 27.82
CA ARG A 472 -2.96 26.61 28.74
C ARG A 472 -1.89 25.54 28.78
N SER A 473 -1.35 25.27 29.97
CA SER A 473 -0.36 24.22 30.19
C SER A 473 -1.06 22.90 30.61
N TYR A 474 -0.58 21.81 30.04
CA TYR A 474 -1.07 20.45 30.29
C TYR A 474 0.07 19.54 30.70
N GLU A 475 -0.12 18.75 31.73
CA GLU A 475 0.86 17.72 32.11
C GLU A 475 0.83 16.54 31.14
N LEU A 476 2.01 16.19 30.63
CA LEU A 476 2.20 15.05 29.72
C LEU A 476 2.16 13.69 30.41
N ILE A 477 2.48 13.70 31.73
CA ILE A 477 2.37 12.57 32.65
C ILE A 477 1.90 13.10 34.01
N PRO A 478 1.29 12.28 34.86
CA PRO A 478 0.85 12.71 36.18
C PRO A 478 2.00 13.30 37.00
N GLY A 479 1.82 14.54 37.52
CA GLY A 479 2.88 15.30 38.24
C GLY A 479 4.00 15.77 37.31
N GLY A 480 3.79 15.79 36.01
CA GLY A 480 4.82 16.16 35.01
C GLY A 480 5.37 17.56 35.16
N ARG A 481 4.60 18.45 35.74
CA ARG A 481 5.02 19.86 36.04
C ARG A 481 6.24 19.95 36.93
N ASP A 482 6.40 18.97 37.84
CA ASP A 482 7.52 18.92 38.81
C ASP A 482 8.64 17.98 38.35
N ILE A 483 8.51 17.34 37.19
CA ILE A 483 9.47 16.38 36.66
C ILE A 483 10.31 17.04 35.58
N ILE A 484 11.60 17.25 35.89
CA ILE A 484 12.57 17.82 34.94
C ILE A 484 12.94 16.79 33.89
N VAL A 485 13.03 17.24 32.63
CA VAL A 485 13.51 16.41 31.50
C VAL A 485 15.03 16.27 31.62
N THR A 486 15.51 15.04 31.62
CA THR A 486 16.92 14.63 31.70
C THR A 486 17.27 13.73 30.53
N ASN A 487 18.56 13.47 30.27
CA ASN A 487 18.98 12.55 29.22
C ASN A 487 18.38 11.12 29.39
N GLN A 488 18.06 10.73 30.63
CA GLN A 488 17.50 9.40 30.92
C GLN A 488 16.00 9.30 30.56
N ASN A 489 15.23 10.37 30.74
CA ASN A 489 13.79 10.39 30.50
C ASN A 489 13.39 11.14 29.22
N LEU A 490 14.36 11.65 28.45
CA LEU A 490 14.12 12.45 27.25
C LEU A 490 13.27 11.73 26.21
N GLN A 491 13.56 10.45 25.92
CA GLN A 491 12.76 9.72 24.93
C GLN A 491 11.29 9.61 25.36
N LEU A 492 11.04 9.39 26.65
CA LEU A 492 9.67 9.39 27.19
C LEU A 492 9.00 10.75 27.01
N TYR A 493 9.74 11.84 27.26
CA TYR A 493 9.24 13.21 27.05
C TYR A 493 8.85 13.44 25.60
N LEU A 494 9.72 13.09 24.65
CA LEU A 494 9.47 13.24 23.20
C LEU A 494 8.23 12.46 22.76
N ASP A 495 8.13 11.20 23.18
CA ASP A 495 6.99 10.33 22.85
C ASP A 495 5.67 10.87 23.44
N ARG A 496 5.67 11.35 24.67
CA ARG A 496 4.50 11.94 25.33
C ARG A 496 4.11 13.28 24.74
N TYR A 497 5.10 14.08 24.32
CA TYR A 497 4.85 15.36 23.67
C TYR A 497 4.15 15.15 22.31
N ALA A 498 4.67 14.25 21.49
CA ALA A 498 4.04 13.89 20.21
C ALA A 498 2.65 13.28 20.42
N ASP A 499 2.49 12.35 21.36
CA ASP A 499 1.19 11.76 21.67
C ASP A 499 0.15 12.81 22.09
N PHE A 500 0.58 13.80 22.87
CA PHE A 500 -0.32 14.86 23.32
C PHE A 500 -0.94 15.60 22.12
N TYR A 501 -0.15 16.09 21.19
CA TYR A 501 -0.66 16.87 20.06
C TYR A 501 -1.31 16.03 18.98
N CYS A 502 -0.82 14.81 18.74
CA CYS A 502 -1.35 13.94 17.70
C CYS A 502 -2.58 13.13 18.16
N THR A 503 -2.72 12.89 19.48
CA THR A 503 -3.71 11.94 19.99
C THR A 503 -4.48 12.48 21.19
N SER A 504 -3.86 12.60 22.34
CA SER A 504 -4.59 12.72 23.60
C SER A 504 -5.36 14.03 23.75
N SER A 505 -4.82 15.16 23.25
CA SER A 505 -5.50 16.45 23.29
C SER A 505 -6.77 16.54 22.43
N VAL A 506 -6.85 15.72 21.38
CA VAL A 506 -7.95 15.71 20.39
C VAL A 506 -8.73 14.41 20.37
N GLN A 507 -8.55 13.57 21.39
CA GLN A 507 -9.09 12.19 21.40
C GLN A 507 -10.62 12.15 21.28
N LYS A 508 -11.33 12.99 22.01
CA LYS A 508 -12.81 13.03 21.99
C LYS A 508 -13.35 13.41 20.61
N GLN A 509 -12.77 14.43 20.01
CA GLN A 509 -13.13 14.94 18.69
C GLN A 509 -12.85 13.89 17.61
N PHE A 510 -11.67 13.28 17.67
CA PHE A 510 -11.29 12.24 16.74
C PHE A 510 -12.15 10.98 16.87
N ASP A 511 -12.49 10.56 18.09
CA ASP A 511 -13.34 9.38 18.31
C ASP A 511 -14.76 9.60 17.74
N ALA A 512 -15.34 10.78 17.93
CA ALA A 512 -16.63 11.13 17.34
C ALA A 512 -16.56 11.13 15.80
N PHE A 513 -15.52 11.73 15.23
CA PHE A 513 -15.24 11.73 13.80
C PHE A 513 -15.08 10.30 13.25
N LYS A 514 -14.25 9.48 13.89
CA LYS A 514 -14.01 8.09 13.50
C LYS A 514 -15.29 7.25 13.61
N GLN A 515 -16.11 7.48 14.64
CA GLN A 515 -17.40 6.83 14.79
C GLN A 515 -18.30 7.12 13.58
N GLY A 516 -18.41 8.38 13.16
CA GLY A 516 -19.17 8.78 11.97
C GLY A 516 -18.64 8.12 10.69
N PHE A 517 -17.33 8.16 10.49
CA PHE A 517 -16.67 7.55 9.35
C PHE A 517 -16.94 6.04 9.25
N ARG A 518 -16.80 5.31 10.38
CA ARG A 518 -16.99 3.86 10.45
C ARG A 518 -18.45 3.42 10.29
N GLN A 519 -19.42 4.31 10.49
CA GLN A 519 -20.83 4.02 10.20
C GLN A 519 -21.09 3.80 8.71
N VAL A 520 -20.29 4.42 7.85
CA VAL A 520 -20.41 4.31 6.39
C VAL A 520 -19.34 3.38 5.82
N VAL A 521 -18.09 3.59 6.22
CA VAL A 521 -16.92 2.84 5.70
C VAL A 521 -16.69 1.60 6.56
N SER A 522 -17.12 0.46 6.05
CA SER A 522 -16.92 -0.85 6.69
C SER A 522 -16.16 -1.85 5.82
N SER A 523 -15.85 -1.49 4.55
CA SER A 523 -15.14 -2.37 3.63
C SER A 523 -13.75 -2.72 4.17
N PRO A 524 -13.44 -4.01 4.41
CA PRO A 524 -12.10 -4.42 4.81
C PRO A 524 -11.03 -4.09 3.76
N LEU A 525 -11.40 -3.99 2.48
CA LEU A 525 -10.49 -3.60 1.40
C LEU A 525 -10.03 -2.14 1.55
N LEU A 526 -10.95 -1.23 1.92
CA LEU A 526 -10.59 0.15 2.26
C LEU A 526 -9.72 0.23 3.52
N LEU A 527 -10.07 -0.56 4.54
CA LEU A 527 -9.38 -0.55 5.82
C LEU A 527 -8.00 -1.25 5.78
N SER A 528 -7.69 -1.97 4.71
CA SER A 528 -6.38 -2.57 4.45
C SER A 528 -5.48 -1.69 3.57
N MET A 529 -5.94 -0.51 3.18
CA MET A 529 -5.14 0.45 2.42
C MET A 529 -4.02 1.06 3.28
N ARG A 530 -3.01 1.60 2.61
CA ARG A 530 -2.02 2.46 3.27
C ARG A 530 -2.63 3.83 3.57
N PRO A 531 -2.09 4.58 4.53
CA PRO A 531 -2.55 5.95 4.80
C PRO A 531 -2.53 6.85 3.56
N GLU A 532 -1.48 6.77 2.76
CA GLU A 532 -1.30 7.54 1.53
C GLU A 532 -2.33 7.15 0.46
N GLU A 533 -2.68 5.87 0.40
CA GLU A 533 -3.71 5.38 -0.52
C GLU A 533 -5.11 5.83 -0.10
N LEU A 534 -5.43 5.79 1.21
CA LEU A 534 -6.71 6.28 1.72
C LEU A 534 -6.86 7.79 1.52
N GLU A 535 -5.78 8.57 1.68
CA GLU A 535 -5.75 9.99 1.34
C GLU A 535 -6.09 10.22 -0.12
N LEU A 536 -5.47 9.48 -1.04
CA LEU A 536 -5.75 9.59 -2.47
C LEU A 536 -7.20 9.24 -2.82
N VAL A 537 -7.79 8.26 -2.13
CA VAL A 537 -9.21 7.89 -2.33
C VAL A 537 -10.14 9.02 -1.90
N ILE A 538 -9.84 9.70 -0.81
CA ILE A 538 -10.67 10.79 -0.26
C ILE A 538 -10.42 12.10 -1.02
N CYS A 539 -9.15 12.47 -1.22
CA CYS A 539 -8.75 13.80 -1.66
C CYS A 539 -8.34 13.86 -3.14
N GLY A 540 -8.20 12.71 -3.81
CA GLY A 540 -7.65 12.65 -5.17
C GLY A 540 -6.19 13.08 -5.25
N THR A 541 -5.68 13.18 -6.47
CA THR A 541 -4.32 13.64 -6.77
C THR A 541 -4.35 15.05 -7.37
N LYS A 542 -3.19 15.71 -7.39
CA LYS A 542 -2.96 17.00 -8.07
C LYS A 542 -2.14 16.86 -9.35
N GLU A 543 -2.14 15.68 -9.94
CA GLU A 543 -1.42 15.40 -11.19
C GLU A 543 -2.34 15.63 -12.41
N TYR A 544 -2.07 16.68 -13.18
CA TYR A 544 -2.93 17.14 -14.27
C TYR A 544 -2.38 16.71 -15.63
N ASP A 545 -2.42 15.41 -15.94
CA ASP A 545 -2.01 14.85 -17.24
C ASP A 545 -3.13 15.01 -18.28
N PHE A 546 -3.10 16.13 -19.00
CA PHE A 546 -4.07 16.44 -20.07
C PHE A 546 -3.83 15.61 -21.34
N ASP A 547 -2.65 15.02 -21.52
CA ASP A 547 -2.40 14.07 -22.60
C ASP A 547 -3.13 12.73 -22.35
N ALA A 548 -3.15 12.28 -21.09
CA ALA A 548 -3.95 11.13 -20.70
C ALA A 548 -5.46 11.40 -20.83
N LEU A 549 -5.93 12.62 -20.49
CA LEU A 549 -7.32 13.01 -20.63
C LEU A 549 -7.75 12.98 -22.10
N GLU A 550 -6.93 13.51 -23.01
CA GLU A 550 -7.21 13.50 -24.45
C GLU A 550 -7.33 12.10 -25.01
N ARG A 551 -6.40 11.21 -24.64
CA ARG A 551 -6.40 9.81 -25.14
C ARG A 551 -7.71 9.07 -24.87
N ASN A 552 -8.43 9.41 -23.80
CA ASN A 552 -9.66 8.74 -23.38
C ASN A 552 -10.91 9.58 -23.52
N ALA A 553 -10.79 10.83 -24.02
CA ALA A 553 -11.93 11.69 -24.27
C ALA A 553 -12.88 11.09 -25.31
N LYS A 554 -14.16 11.27 -25.09
CA LYS A 554 -15.24 10.82 -25.98
C LYS A 554 -15.91 12.03 -26.61
N TYR A 555 -16.31 11.90 -27.87
CA TYR A 555 -16.85 12.96 -28.66
C TYR A 555 -18.27 12.64 -29.12
N LYS A 556 -19.15 13.63 -29.09
CA LYS A 556 -20.50 13.54 -29.63
C LYS A 556 -20.71 14.68 -30.63
N ASP A 557 -21.10 14.34 -31.85
CA ASP A 557 -21.24 15.25 -32.99
C ASP A 557 -19.93 16.01 -33.36
N TYR A 558 -18.81 15.55 -32.80
CA TYR A 558 -17.43 15.83 -33.17
C TYR A 558 -16.66 14.52 -33.36
N THR A 559 -15.50 14.61 -33.97
CA THR A 559 -14.54 13.49 -34.10
C THR A 559 -13.17 13.96 -33.60
N PRO A 560 -12.24 13.06 -33.28
CA PRO A 560 -10.87 13.43 -32.90
C PRO A 560 -10.16 14.30 -33.95
N ASN A 561 -10.57 14.19 -35.20
CA ASN A 561 -9.99 14.94 -36.33
C ASN A 561 -10.68 16.30 -36.59
N SER A 562 -11.79 16.61 -35.94
CA SER A 562 -12.47 17.88 -36.09
C SER A 562 -11.56 19.06 -35.73
N PRO A 563 -11.50 20.13 -36.51
CA PRO A 563 -10.65 21.29 -36.24
C PRO A 563 -10.85 21.84 -34.82
N GLN A 564 -12.10 21.91 -34.36
CA GLN A 564 -12.47 22.42 -33.03
C GLN A 564 -11.86 21.55 -31.91
N ILE A 565 -11.81 20.24 -32.10
CA ILE A 565 -11.22 19.33 -31.12
C ILE A 565 -9.71 19.50 -31.06
N LYS A 566 -9.04 19.68 -32.20
CA LYS A 566 -7.60 19.99 -32.24
C LYS A 566 -7.31 21.33 -31.55
N TYR A 567 -8.09 22.38 -31.86
CA TYR A 567 -7.93 23.67 -31.19
C TYR A 567 -8.13 23.56 -29.67
N PHE A 568 -9.17 22.84 -29.24
CA PHE A 568 -9.44 22.65 -27.82
C PHE A 568 -8.26 22.01 -27.10
N TRP A 569 -7.72 20.90 -27.59
CA TRP A 569 -6.62 20.21 -26.93
C TRP A 569 -5.31 20.98 -26.94
N GLU A 570 -5.02 21.70 -28.02
CA GLU A 570 -3.87 22.61 -28.07
C GLU A 570 -4.00 23.73 -27.01
N ILE A 571 -5.19 24.31 -26.86
CA ILE A 571 -5.48 25.32 -25.84
C ILE A 571 -5.35 24.66 -24.43
N ALA A 572 -6.08 23.59 -24.18
CA ALA A 572 -6.17 22.94 -22.87
C ALA A 572 -4.80 22.51 -22.34
N LYS A 573 -3.92 21.96 -23.19
CA LYS A 573 -2.55 21.59 -22.82
C LYS A 573 -1.67 22.79 -22.50
N SER A 574 -1.90 23.93 -23.19
CA SER A 574 -1.14 25.19 -23.01
C SER A 574 -1.58 26.00 -21.78
N LEU A 575 -2.68 25.64 -21.12
CA LEU A 575 -3.19 26.32 -19.92
C LEU A 575 -2.19 26.28 -18.76
N THR A 576 -2.16 27.35 -17.97
CA THR A 576 -1.47 27.37 -16.69
C THR A 576 -2.09 26.36 -15.72
N LEU A 577 -1.37 25.99 -14.67
CA LEU A 577 -1.88 25.06 -13.66
C LEU A 577 -3.22 25.54 -13.08
N GLU A 578 -3.35 26.81 -12.75
CA GLU A 578 -4.58 27.38 -12.20
C GLU A 578 -5.74 27.37 -13.23
N GLN A 579 -5.45 27.62 -14.49
CA GLN A 579 -6.45 27.53 -15.56
C GLN A 579 -6.88 26.07 -15.81
N LYS A 580 -5.96 25.09 -15.71
CA LYS A 580 -6.28 23.66 -15.79
C LYS A 580 -7.22 23.24 -14.67
N LYS A 581 -6.97 23.70 -13.43
CA LYS A 581 -7.89 23.49 -12.31
C LYS A 581 -9.27 24.08 -12.57
N LYS A 582 -9.33 25.33 -13.03
CA LYS A 582 -10.60 25.98 -13.36
C LYS A 582 -11.37 25.23 -14.46
N LEU A 583 -10.68 24.73 -15.49
CA LEU A 583 -11.32 23.90 -16.50
C LEU A 583 -11.89 22.60 -15.92
N LEU A 584 -11.17 21.93 -15.02
CA LEU A 584 -11.69 20.75 -14.34
C LEU A 584 -12.90 21.09 -13.45
N ILE A 585 -12.84 22.18 -12.67
CA ILE A 585 -13.99 22.65 -11.88
C ILE A 585 -15.19 22.89 -12.79
N PHE A 586 -14.98 23.57 -13.91
CA PHE A 586 -16.03 23.88 -14.87
C PHE A 586 -16.74 22.65 -15.41
N VAL A 587 -15.98 21.57 -15.68
CA VAL A 587 -16.51 20.34 -16.29
C VAL A 587 -16.92 19.28 -15.27
N THR A 588 -16.24 19.20 -14.13
CA THR A 588 -16.43 18.10 -13.16
C THR A 588 -16.94 18.54 -11.79
N SER A 589 -16.99 19.87 -11.54
CA SER A 589 -17.22 20.50 -10.23
C SER A 589 -16.10 20.28 -9.22
N ASN A 590 -14.94 19.79 -9.63
CA ASN A 590 -13.81 19.53 -8.74
C ASN A 590 -12.49 19.85 -9.44
N ASP A 591 -11.53 20.41 -8.70
CA ASP A 591 -10.17 20.65 -9.18
C ASP A 591 -9.24 19.47 -8.97
N ARG A 592 -9.68 18.44 -8.24
CA ARG A 592 -8.91 17.25 -7.94
C ARG A 592 -9.08 16.16 -9.00
N VAL A 593 -8.04 15.40 -9.19
CA VAL A 593 -7.99 14.31 -10.15
C VAL A 593 -8.29 12.98 -9.43
N PRO A 594 -9.20 12.13 -9.92
CA PRO A 594 -9.51 10.87 -9.29
C PRO A 594 -8.31 9.93 -9.27
N VAL A 595 -8.35 8.94 -8.37
CA VAL A 595 -7.40 7.82 -8.37
C VAL A 595 -7.36 7.17 -9.76
N GLY A 596 -6.16 6.89 -10.25
CA GLY A 596 -5.95 6.40 -11.62
C GLY A 596 -5.72 7.50 -12.65
N GLY A 597 -5.78 8.78 -12.24
CA GLY A 597 -5.41 9.91 -13.08
C GLY A 597 -6.51 10.34 -14.06
N LEU A 598 -6.24 11.44 -14.78
CA LEU A 598 -7.17 11.99 -15.78
C LEU A 598 -7.45 11.03 -16.95
N GLY A 599 -6.56 10.07 -17.21
CA GLY A 599 -6.77 9.05 -18.24
C GLY A 599 -7.92 8.08 -17.93
N ASN A 600 -8.36 7.99 -16.67
CA ASN A 600 -9.50 7.16 -16.27
C ASN A 600 -10.77 8.00 -16.04
N LEU A 601 -10.69 9.32 -16.18
CA LEU A 601 -11.85 10.20 -16.13
C LEU A 601 -12.65 10.06 -17.41
N ILE A 602 -13.93 9.69 -17.31
CA ILE A 602 -14.84 9.73 -18.45
C ILE A 602 -15.11 11.22 -18.76
N PHE A 603 -14.62 11.71 -19.89
CA PHE A 603 -14.73 13.08 -20.31
C PHE A 603 -15.37 13.16 -21.69
N PHE A 604 -16.48 13.89 -21.82
CA PHE A 604 -17.19 14.07 -23.06
C PHE A 604 -17.00 15.48 -23.61
N ILE A 605 -16.87 15.61 -24.92
CA ILE A 605 -16.93 16.89 -25.63
C ILE A 605 -18.02 16.79 -26.70
N ASP A 606 -19.09 17.56 -26.51
CA ASP A 606 -20.25 17.54 -27.35
C ASP A 606 -20.29 18.84 -28.22
N ARG A 607 -20.72 18.71 -29.47
CA ARG A 607 -21.04 19.89 -30.29
C ARG A 607 -22.38 20.43 -29.85
N TYR A 608 -22.38 21.65 -29.32
CA TYR A 608 -23.61 22.28 -28.84
C TYR A 608 -23.55 23.80 -28.92
N GLY A 609 -24.65 24.41 -29.41
CA GLY A 609 -24.81 25.84 -29.50
C GLY A 609 -24.25 26.44 -30.81
N ASP A 610 -24.44 27.75 -30.94
CA ASP A 610 -23.98 28.56 -32.07
C ASP A 610 -22.56 29.08 -31.82
N PRO A 611 -21.76 29.41 -32.87
CA PRO A 611 -20.39 29.90 -32.71
C PRO A 611 -20.25 31.17 -31.85
N GLU A 612 -21.32 31.94 -31.70
CA GLU A 612 -21.31 33.16 -30.90
C GLU A 612 -21.45 32.90 -29.38
N LYS A 613 -21.95 31.74 -28.97
CA LYS A 613 -22.17 31.40 -27.56
C LYS A 613 -20.88 31.02 -26.86
N PHE A 614 -20.89 31.11 -25.51
CA PHE A 614 -19.86 30.57 -24.67
C PHE A 614 -19.99 29.05 -24.52
N PRO A 615 -18.88 28.30 -24.27
CA PRO A 615 -18.99 26.91 -23.93
C PRO A 615 -19.70 26.76 -22.56
N THR A 616 -20.45 25.69 -22.43
CA THR A 616 -21.12 25.29 -21.17
C THR A 616 -20.71 23.90 -20.77
N ALA A 617 -21.05 23.46 -19.57
CA ALA A 617 -20.70 22.12 -19.09
C ALA A 617 -21.85 21.46 -18.33
N SER A 618 -21.92 20.14 -18.43
CA SER A 618 -22.78 19.29 -17.61
C SER A 618 -21.91 18.47 -16.67
N THR A 619 -21.76 18.97 -15.45
CA THR A 619 -20.86 18.38 -14.45
C THR A 619 -21.27 16.98 -13.97
N CYS A 620 -22.57 16.65 -14.06
CA CYS A 620 -23.09 15.31 -13.77
C CYS A 620 -22.50 14.25 -14.70
N PHE A 621 -22.20 14.62 -15.94
CA PHE A 621 -21.71 13.72 -17.00
C PHE A 621 -20.25 13.98 -17.35
N ASN A 622 -19.57 14.92 -16.68
CA ASN A 622 -18.24 15.44 -17.04
C ASN A 622 -18.19 15.80 -18.54
N ALA A 623 -19.20 16.51 -19.02
CA ALA A 623 -19.36 16.86 -20.42
C ALA A 623 -19.13 18.36 -20.65
N LEU A 624 -18.29 18.68 -21.63
CA LEU A 624 -18.08 20.02 -22.17
C LEU A 624 -18.92 20.18 -23.42
N HIS A 625 -19.82 21.14 -23.42
CA HIS A 625 -20.61 21.53 -24.58
C HIS A 625 -19.88 22.66 -25.34
N LEU A 626 -19.23 22.28 -26.42
CA LEU A 626 -18.33 23.15 -27.18
C LEU A 626 -18.99 23.64 -28.47
N PRO A 627 -19.25 24.97 -28.63
CA PRO A 627 -19.74 25.51 -29.87
C PRO A 627 -18.74 25.36 -31.03
N PRO A 628 -19.22 25.35 -32.31
CA PRO A 628 -18.38 25.15 -33.48
C PRO A 628 -17.63 26.43 -33.87
N TYR A 629 -16.68 26.88 -33.08
CA TYR A 629 -15.87 28.06 -33.31
C TYR A 629 -15.06 27.96 -34.60
N GLU A 630 -14.96 29.08 -35.30
CA GLU A 630 -14.30 29.13 -36.61
C GLU A 630 -12.76 29.03 -36.51
N ASN A 631 -12.19 29.61 -35.45
CA ASN A 631 -10.73 29.60 -35.23
C ASN A 631 -10.35 29.39 -33.77
N LYS A 632 -9.07 29.15 -33.56
CA LYS A 632 -8.49 28.84 -32.25
C LYS A 632 -8.49 30.01 -31.28
N GLU A 633 -8.31 31.22 -31.80
CA GLU A 633 -8.22 32.45 -31.00
C GLU A 633 -9.56 32.76 -30.35
N ILE A 634 -10.66 32.72 -31.11
CA ILE A 634 -12.02 32.89 -30.58
C ILE A 634 -12.35 31.81 -29.56
N MET A 635 -12.00 30.56 -29.85
CA MET A 635 -12.23 29.47 -28.91
C MET A 635 -11.47 29.71 -27.59
N LYS A 636 -10.19 30.11 -27.66
CA LYS A 636 -9.37 30.39 -26.49
C LYS A 636 -9.96 31.49 -25.63
N GLU A 637 -10.33 32.60 -26.23
CA GLU A 637 -10.95 33.74 -25.53
C GLU A 637 -12.23 33.31 -24.81
N LYS A 638 -13.16 32.68 -25.53
CA LYS A 638 -14.44 32.25 -24.97
C LYS A 638 -14.31 31.15 -23.91
N LEU A 639 -13.39 30.19 -24.11
CA LEU A 639 -13.13 29.14 -23.12
C LEU A 639 -12.54 29.72 -21.85
N LEU A 640 -11.54 30.60 -21.94
CA LEU A 640 -10.94 31.26 -20.78
C LEU A 640 -11.98 32.09 -20.02
N PHE A 641 -12.79 32.88 -20.75
CA PHE A 641 -13.86 33.63 -20.11
C PHE A 641 -14.85 32.74 -19.37
N ALA A 642 -15.27 31.62 -19.97
CA ALA A 642 -16.20 30.69 -19.36
C ALA A 642 -15.63 30.05 -18.08
N ILE A 643 -14.38 29.53 -18.11
CA ILE A 643 -13.78 28.91 -16.94
C ILE A 643 -13.39 29.90 -15.83
N GLU A 644 -13.14 31.16 -16.16
CA GLU A 644 -12.82 32.22 -15.19
C GLU A 644 -14.05 32.80 -14.49
N ASN A 645 -15.19 32.79 -15.17
CA ASN A 645 -16.44 33.36 -14.65
C ASN A 645 -17.45 32.28 -14.19
N ALA A 646 -17.10 31.00 -14.26
CA ALA A 646 -17.93 29.92 -13.77
C ALA A 646 -17.91 29.91 -12.23
N VAL A 647 -18.61 30.81 -11.60
CA VAL A 647 -18.82 30.85 -10.15
C VAL A 647 -20.21 30.28 -9.83
N GLY A 648 -20.25 29.02 -9.37
CA GLY A 648 -21.47 28.37 -8.88
C GLY A 648 -22.28 27.63 -9.97
N PHE A 649 -23.08 26.65 -9.54
CA PHE A 649 -24.06 25.95 -10.36
C PHE A 649 -25.20 26.93 -10.72
N GLY A 650 -25.02 27.75 -11.75
CA GLY A 650 -26.08 28.53 -12.31
C GLY A 650 -26.71 27.79 -13.50
N LEU A 651 -27.95 27.36 -13.36
CA LEU A 651 -28.81 27.09 -14.50
C LEU A 651 -28.99 28.41 -15.22
N ALA A 652 -28.31 28.60 -16.37
CA ALA A 652 -28.67 29.58 -17.37
C ALA A 652 -29.60 28.96 -18.40
#